data_07615f59fc5379633d3ee7c7c55bac74
#
_entry.id   07615f59fc5379633d3ee7c7c55bac74
#
_cell.length_a   1.000
_cell.length_b   1.000
_cell.length_c   1.000
_cell.angle_alpha   90.00
_cell.angle_beta   90.00
_cell.angle_gamma   90.00
#
_symmetry.space_group_name_H-M   'P 1'
#
loop_
_entity.id
_entity.type
_entity.pdbx_description
1 polymer ?
#
loop_
_entity_poly.entity_id
_entity_poly.type
_entity_poly.pdbx_seq_one_letter_code
_entity_poly.pdbx_strand_id
1 'polypeptide(L)'
;MLQNKRSVWTFVMSTLMLLLSAGVAFAGEADIKLPDLTQVSFLGGTLPGLTILNVGLIICVVGMIFGIIQYVQTKNLPAHKAMLDVSQTIWETCKTYLIQQGKFLVALWILIAICIVYYFGALQGKGASDIVIILICSILGILGSYTVAWFGIRINTVANSRAAFASLSGNALSIVNICLRSGMSVGLLLVSIELFFMIIILAYIPKELAGPCFIGFAIGESLGASALRICGGIFTKIADIGSDLMKIVFHLPEDDPKNPGVIADCTGDNAGDSVGPTADGFETYGVTGVALIAFLALALATNPEMGGKLIVWIFAMRILMILTSLVSYFVNGAISKAAFAGKKEFNFEHPLTNLVWITSIVSILVTFAASYYLLGELTEPYVGLWWSLAIIISCGTIAGALIPEFTKIFTSTSSRHCEEVVNASKQGGPSLNILSGFVAGNFSAFWLGLVIALLMFIAYQVSKNAAVMALMPAAFTFAAPVFAFGLVAFGFLGMGPVTIAVDSFGPVSDNAQSIYELSMIESRPDAKDVVKKEFGIAPDFELAKHYLESGDGAGNTFKATAKPVLIGTAVVGATTMVFGIIILLEGLFGQVIQKLSLVQPEIILGLIMGGCVIYWFTGASTQAVTTGAYQAVVYIKQNINLDKKEASIEDSKEVVKICTQYAQKGMINIFIVIFFMCLALAFFNPYFFIGYLIGIAFFGLFQAIFMANAGGCWDNAKKIVEVDLKMKNTPLHEASVVGDTV
;
A
#
# COMPACT_ATOMS: atom_id res chain seq x y z
N MET A 1 -25.51 -21.84 1.35
CA MET A 1 -24.72 -21.63 0.11
C MET A 1 -25.58 -21.40 -1.14
N LEU A 2 -26.71 -22.06 -1.36
CA LEU A 2 -27.57 -21.84 -2.53
C LEU A 2 -28.41 -20.55 -2.49
N GLN A 3 -28.75 -20.04 -1.31
CA GLN A 3 -29.47 -18.75 -1.15
C GLN A 3 -28.62 -17.54 -1.52
N ASN A 4 -27.32 -17.54 -1.24
CA ASN A 4 -26.40 -16.46 -1.61
C ASN A 4 -26.19 -16.35 -3.14
N LYS A 5 -26.18 -17.48 -3.86
CA LYS A 5 -26.06 -17.43 -5.33
C LYS A 5 -27.27 -16.78 -6.00
N ARG A 6 -28.47 -17.02 -5.49
CA ARG A 6 -29.70 -16.41 -6.05
C ARG A 6 -29.73 -14.89 -5.82
N SER A 7 -29.36 -14.40 -4.64
CA SER A 7 -29.34 -12.96 -4.34
C SER A 7 -28.31 -12.19 -5.19
N VAL A 8 -27.11 -12.76 -5.39
CA VAL A 8 -26.09 -12.17 -6.26
C VAL A 8 -26.56 -12.13 -7.71
N TRP A 9 -27.14 -13.21 -8.23
CA TRP A 9 -27.67 -13.23 -9.59
C TRP A 9 -28.85 -12.28 -9.78
N THR A 10 -29.74 -12.18 -8.80
CA THR A 10 -30.87 -11.22 -8.86
C THR A 10 -30.36 -9.77 -8.87
N PHE A 11 -29.33 -9.46 -8.06
CA PHE A 11 -28.71 -8.15 -8.03
C PHE A 11 -27.99 -7.83 -9.35
N VAL A 12 -27.20 -8.76 -9.89
CA VAL A 12 -26.51 -8.62 -11.19
C VAL A 12 -27.51 -8.43 -12.33
N MET A 13 -28.59 -9.19 -12.36
CA MET A 13 -29.62 -9.07 -13.40
C MET A 13 -30.42 -7.77 -13.29
N SER A 14 -30.71 -7.29 -12.08
CA SER A 14 -31.37 -6.00 -11.87
C SER A 14 -30.48 -4.83 -12.32
N THR A 15 -29.17 -4.93 -12.06
CA THR A 15 -28.18 -3.93 -12.50
C THR A 15 -28.02 -3.97 -14.02
N LEU A 16 -27.99 -5.14 -14.64
CA LEU A 16 -27.95 -5.27 -16.10
C LEU A 16 -29.19 -4.68 -16.78
N MET A 17 -30.37 -4.85 -16.20
CA MET A 17 -31.61 -4.23 -16.70
C MET A 17 -31.58 -2.69 -16.57
N LEU A 18 -31.03 -2.16 -15.48
CA LEU A 18 -30.82 -0.72 -15.31
C LEU A 18 -29.81 -0.16 -16.33
N LEU A 19 -28.72 -0.87 -16.59
CA LEU A 19 -27.72 -0.49 -17.60
C LEU A 19 -28.29 -0.49 -19.03
N LEU A 20 -29.19 -1.41 -19.36
CA LEU A 20 -29.83 -1.50 -20.67
C LEU A 20 -30.88 -0.39 -20.90
N SER A 21 -31.37 0.25 -19.84
CA SER A 21 -32.35 1.35 -19.94
C SER A 21 -31.70 2.75 -20.01
N ALA A 22 -30.38 2.90 -19.82
CA ALA A 22 -29.67 4.16 -19.80
C ALA A 22 -29.16 4.55 -21.21
N GLY A 23 -29.93 5.27 -21.96
CA GLY A 23 -29.63 5.69 -23.35
C GLY A 23 -29.08 7.11 -23.48
N VAL A 24 -28.21 7.62 -22.58
CA VAL A 24 -27.63 8.97 -22.74
C VAL A 24 -26.12 8.91 -22.47
N ALA A 25 -25.35 9.16 -23.55
CA ALA A 25 -23.90 9.34 -23.42
C ALA A 25 -23.62 10.74 -22.88
N PHE A 26 -22.93 10.81 -21.74
CA PHE A 26 -22.42 12.07 -21.19
C PHE A 26 -20.91 12.14 -21.40
N ALA A 27 -20.37 13.34 -21.67
CA ALA A 27 -18.95 13.63 -21.62
C ALA A 27 -18.41 13.26 -20.21
N GLY A 28 -17.26 12.58 -20.15
CA GLY A 28 -16.67 12.11 -18.91
C GLY A 28 -15.27 12.66 -18.72
N GLU A 29 -14.59 12.28 -17.62
CA GLU A 29 -13.17 12.58 -17.37
C GLU A 29 -12.26 12.18 -18.55
N ALA A 30 -12.72 11.29 -19.39
CA ALA A 30 -12.05 10.87 -20.62
C ALA A 30 -11.96 11.97 -21.69
N ASP A 31 -12.70 13.08 -21.56
CA ASP A 31 -12.65 14.24 -22.48
C ASP A 31 -11.66 15.32 -22.00
N ILE A 32 -10.88 15.05 -20.97
CA ILE A 32 -9.86 15.94 -20.45
C ILE A 32 -8.82 16.22 -21.52
N LYS A 33 -8.73 17.48 -21.93
CA LYS A 33 -7.70 17.97 -22.85
C LYS A 33 -6.50 18.44 -22.04
N LEU A 34 -5.40 17.73 -22.15
CA LEU A 34 -4.16 18.17 -21.53
C LEU A 34 -3.58 19.39 -22.26
N PRO A 35 -2.96 20.32 -21.52
CA PRO A 35 -2.26 21.45 -22.12
C PRO A 35 -1.06 20.98 -22.96
N ASP A 36 -0.67 21.81 -23.93
CA ASP A 36 0.51 21.56 -24.77
C ASP A 36 1.79 21.80 -23.99
N LEU A 37 2.45 20.74 -23.52
CA LEU A 37 3.65 20.83 -22.71
C LEU A 37 4.89 21.25 -23.49
N THR A 38 4.85 21.27 -24.83
CA THR A 38 5.97 21.75 -25.66
C THR A 38 6.16 23.25 -25.55
N GLN A 39 5.10 23.96 -25.17
CA GLN A 39 5.12 25.42 -24.98
C GLN A 39 5.42 25.84 -23.53
N VAL A 40 5.45 24.88 -22.61
CA VAL A 40 5.74 25.17 -21.20
C VAL A 40 7.22 25.39 -20.99
N SER A 41 7.57 26.52 -20.38
CA SER A 41 8.95 26.86 -20.03
C SER A 41 9.03 27.53 -18.66
N PHE A 42 10.20 27.41 -18.04
CA PHE A 42 10.57 27.98 -16.75
C PHE A 42 11.84 28.81 -16.88
N LEU A 43 12.20 29.58 -15.85
CA LEU A 43 13.40 30.39 -15.78
C LEU A 43 13.53 31.36 -16.97
N GLY A 44 12.49 32.17 -17.19
CA GLY A 44 12.49 33.15 -18.27
C GLY A 44 12.57 32.52 -19.67
N GLY A 45 12.09 31.26 -19.84
CA GLY A 45 12.13 30.56 -21.13
C GLY A 45 13.37 29.70 -21.36
N THR A 46 14.33 29.66 -20.44
CA THR A 46 15.59 28.90 -20.61
C THR A 46 15.45 27.42 -20.35
N LEU A 47 14.46 26.98 -19.59
CA LEU A 47 14.24 25.58 -19.22
C LEU A 47 12.88 25.09 -19.76
N PRO A 48 12.83 24.38 -20.90
CA PRO A 48 11.60 23.79 -21.40
C PRO A 48 11.05 22.71 -20.46
N GLY A 49 9.73 22.65 -20.27
CA GLY A 49 9.08 21.65 -19.44
C GLY A 49 9.38 20.21 -19.91
N LEU A 50 9.41 20.01 -21.23
CA LEU A 50 9.74 18.70 -21.81
C LEU A 50 11.17 18.24 -21.45
N THR A 51 12.12 19.17 -21.27
CA THR A 51 13.48 18.84 -20.81
C THR A 51 13.46 18.29 -19.39
N ILE A 52 12.65 18.87 -18.50
CA ILE A 52 12.47 18.37 -17.12
C ILE A 52 11.94 16.94 -17.15
N LEU A 53 10.93 16.67 -17.97
CA LEU A 53 10.33 15.35 -18.11
C LEU A 53 11.33 14.33 -18.68
N ASN A 54 12.12 14.70 -19.68
CA ASN A 54 13.15 13.83 -20.26
C ASN A 54 14.27 13.51 -19.27
N VAL A 55 14.71 14.47 -18.48
CA VAL A 55 15.63 14.22 -17.36
C VAL A 55 14.99 13.28 -16.35
N GLY A 56 13.67 13.44 -16.11
CA GLY A 56 12.90 12.53 -15.28
C GLY A 56 12.94 11.09 -15.75
N LEU A 57 12.80 10.84 -17.06
CA LEU A 57 12.94 9.48 -17.62
C LEU A 57 14.32 8.86 -17.32
N ILE A 58 15.39 9.66 -17.42
CA ILE A 58 16.74 9.18 -17.08
C ILE A 58 16.83 8.84 -15.60
N ILE A 59 16.29 9.69 -14.72
CA ILE A 59 16.28 9.45 -13.26
C ILE A 59 15.46 8.20 -12.93
N CYS A 60 14.32 7.97 -13.59
CA CYS A 60 13.55 6.75 -13.44
C CYS A 60 14.37 5.51 -13.82
N VAL A 61 15.08 5.53 -14.93
CA VAL A 61 15.98 4.44 -15.33
C VAL A 61 17.06 4.19 -14.27
N VAL A 62 17.66 5.24 -13.72
CA VAL A 62 18.65 5.12 -12.64
C VAL A 62 18.01 4.48 -11.39
N GLY A 63 16.79 4.88 -11.02
CA GLY A 63 16.06 4.27 -9.89
C GLY A 63 15.75 2.79 -10.11
N MET A 64 15.33 2.41 -11.32
CA MET A 64 15.12 1.00 -11.69
C MET A 64 16.42 0.19 -11.61
N ILE A 65 17.51 0.72 -12.14
CA ILE A 65 18.84 0.08 -12.10
C ILE A 65 19.30 -0.08 -10.65
N PHE A 66 19.09 0.94 -9.80
CA PHE A 66 19.40 0.84 -8.37
C PHE A 66 18.64 -0.33 -7.72
N GLY A 67 17.34 -0.45 -7.95
CA GLY A 67 16.55 -1.56 -7.43
C GLY A 67 17.12 -2.93 -7.83
N ILE A 68 17.48 -3.11 -9.10
CA ILE A 68 18.07 -4.34 -9.61
C ILE A 68 19.46 -4.61 -8.97
N ILE A 69 20.29 -3.57 -8.82
CA ILE A 69 21.61 -3.70 -8.18
C ILE A 69 21.46 -4.17 -6.73
N GLN A 70 20.52 -3.59 -5.97
CA GLN A 70 20.25 -4.01 -4.59
C GLN A 70 19.78 -5.46 -4.52
N TYR A 71 18.94 -5.90 -5.46
CA TYR A 71 18.53 -7.30 -5.56
C TYR A 71 19.73 -8.23 -5.78
N VAL A 72 20.61 -7.92 -6.74
CA VAL A 72 21.80 -8.72 -7.03
C VAL A 72 22.74 -8.76 -5.83
N GLN A 73 22.96 -7.63 -5.18
CA GLN A 73 23.79 -7.56 -3.97
C GLN A 73 23.21 -8.40 -2.83
N THR A 74 21.90 -8.33 -2.58
CA THR A 74 21.24 -9.13 -1.55
C THR A 74 21.30 -10.62 -1.88
N LYS A 75 21.08 -11.00 -3.12
CA LYS A 75 21.17 -12.39 -3.59
C LYS A 75 22.55 -12.99 -3.38
N ASN A 76 23.60 -12.20 -3.53
CA ASN A 76 25.00 -12.65 -3.40
C ASN A 76 25.51 -12.69 -1.93
N LEU A 77 24.71 -12.26 -0.96
CA LEU A 77 25.05 -12.41 0.46
C LEU A 77 25.10 -13.91 0.84
N PRO A 78 25.99 -14.29 1.77
CA PRO A 78 26.07 -15.66 2.21
C PRO A 78 24.83 -16.11 2.98
N ALA A 79 24.48 -17.39 2.86
CA ALA A 79 23.47 -18.03 3.69
C ALA A 79 23.73 -19.55 3.76
N HIS A 80 23.38 -20.18 4.87
CA HIS A 80 23.53 -21.61 5.04
C HIS A 80 22.55 -22.38 4.13
N LYS A 81 22.98 -23.53 3.60
CA LYS A 81 22.18 -24.32 2.64
C LYS A 81 20.78 -24.65 3.17
N ALA A 82 20.66 -25.06 4.44
CA ALA A 82 19.36 -25.38 5.03
C ALA A 82 18.38 -24.20 4.99
N MET A 83 18.84 -22.96 5.25
CA MET A 83 18.01 -21.76 5.15
C MET A 83 17.66 -21.43 3.70
N LEU A 84 18.57 -21.70 2.75
CA LEU A 84 18.32 -21.53 1.32
C LEU A 84 17.28 -22.52 0.81
N ASP A 85 17.29 -23.77 1.26
CA ASP A 85 16.33 -24.80 0.87
C ASP A 85 14.92 -24.45 1.35
N VAL A 86 14.75 -23.98 2.58
CA VAL A 86 13.47 -23.46 3.10
C VAL A 86 12.99 -22.24 2.28
N SER A 87 13.87 -21.26 2.09
CA SER A 87 13.56 -20.07 1.29
C SER A 87 13.16 -20.41 -0.14
N GLN A 88 13.77 -21.44 -0.74
CA GLN A 88 13.40 -21.93 -2.08
C GLN A 88 12.00 -22.55 -2.07
N THR A 89 11.64 -23.31 -1.03
CA THR A 89 10.30 -23.88 -0.89
C THR A 89 9.25 -22.77 -0.79
N ILE A 90 9.48 -21.76 0.04
CA ILE A 90 8.61 -20.59 0.16
C ILE A 90 8.48 -19.86 -1.18
N TRP A 91 9.59 -19.69 -1.92
CA TRP A 91 9.53 -19.08 -3.24
C TRP A 91 8.69 -19.87 -4.25
N GLU A 92 8.79 -21.20 -4.27
CA GLU A 92 8.00 -22.04 -5.18
C GLU A 92 6.50 -21.94 -4.88
N THR A 93 6.11 -21.83 -3.62
CA THR A 93 4.72 -21.62 -3.22
C THR A 93 4.23 -20.21 -3.58
N CYS A 94 5.01 -19.17 -3.29
CA CYS A 94 4.72 -17.79 -3.71
C CYS A 94 4.58 -17.66 -5.24
N LYS A 95 5.48 -18.30 -6.00
CA LYS A 95 5.42 -18.32 -7.46
C LYS A 95 4.14 -18.99 -7.97
N THR A 96 3.74 -20.10 -7.35
CA THR A 96 2.49 -20.78 -7.71
C THR A 96 1.28 -19.89 -7.44
N TYR A 97 1.23 -19.21 -6.29
CA TYR A 97 0.22 -18.22 -5.95
C TYR A 97 0.18 -17.09 -7.00
N LEU A 98 1.32 -16.47 -7.31
CA LEU A 98 1.40 -15.39 -8.29
C LEU A 98 0.89 -15.79 -9.67
N ILE A 99 1.25 -16.99 -10.15
CA ILE A 99 0.77 -17.50 -11.44
C ILE A 99 -0.77 -17.65 -11.43
N GLN A 100 -1.35 -18.11 -10.33
CA GLN A 100 -2.80 -18.23 -10.21
C GLN A 100 -3.46 -16.83 -10.19
N GLN A 101 -2.86 -15.86 -9.48
CA GLN A 101 -3.34 -14.48 -9.49
C GLN A 101 -3.23 -13.84 -10.87
N GLY A 102 -2.16 -14.08 -11.61
CA GLY A 102 -2.00 -13.59 -12.98
C GLY A 102 -3.11 -14.08 -13.92
N LYS A 103 -3.46 -15.37 -13.85
CA LYS A 103 -4.58 -15.94 -14.64
C LYS A 103 -5.92 -15.28 -14.26
N PHE A 104 -6.11 -15.03 -12.99
CA PHE A 104 -7.30 -14.39 -12.48
C PHE A 104 -7.41 -12.92 -12.92
N LEU A 105 -6.30 -12.18 -12.87
CA LEU A 105 -6.22 -10.81 -13.36
C LEU A 105 -6.57 -10.68 -14.84
N VAL A 106 -6.12 -11.62 -15.68
CA VAL A 106 -6.50 -11.65 -17.10
C VAL A 106 -8.02 -11.78 -17.27
N ALA A 107 -8.67 -12.64 -16.47
CA ALA A 107 -10.13 -12.80 -16.54
C ALA A 107 -10.88 -11.52 -16.11
N LEU A 108 -10.42 -10.85 -15.06
CA LEU A 108 -11.00 -9.58 -14.63
C LEU A 108 -10.73 -8.46 -15.66
N TRP A 109 -9.54 -8.42 -16.25
CA TRP A 109 -9.20 -7.43 -17.26
C TRP A 109 -10.09 -7.56 -18.50
N ILE A 110 -10.45 -8.77 -18.92
CA ILE A 110 -11.38 -8.96 -20.06
C ILE A 110 -12.72 -8.27 -19.77
N LEU A 111 -13.25 -8.36 -18.55
CA LEU A 111 -14.48 -7.66 -18.16
C LEU A 111 -14.31 -6.14 -18.26
N ILE A 112 -13.22 -5.61 -17.74
CA ILE A 112 -12.92 -4.17 -17.82
C ILE A 112 -12.65 -3.73 -19.26
N ALA A 113 -11.96 -4.52 -20.06
CA ALA A 113 -11.70 -4.21 -21.47
C ALA A 113 -13.01 -4.06 -22.27
N ILE A 114 -14.01 -4.91 -21.99
CA ILE A 114 -15.35 -4.77 -22.61
C ILE A 114 -15.95 -3.40 -22.23
N CYS A 115 -15.86 -2.99 -20.98
CA CYS A 115 -16.34 -1.68 -20.52
C CYS A 115 -15.59 -0.53 -21.21
N ILE A 116 -14.27 -0.60 -21.32
CA ILE A 116 -13.42 0.39 -22.00
C ILE A 116 -13.83 0.50 -23.48
N VAL A 117 -13.95 -0.64 -24.18
CA VAL A 117 -14.35 -0.65 -25.59
C VAL A 117 -15.75 -0.08 -25.78
N TYR A 118 -16.70 -0.44 -24.94
CA TYR A 118 -18.05 0.11 -25.01
C TYR A 118 -18.08 1.62 -24.73
N TYR A 119 -17.40 2.07 -23.68
CA TYR A 119 -17.38 3.48 -23.31
C TYR A 119 -16.71 4.35 -24.37
N PHE A 120 -15.48 4.05 -24.76
CA PHE A 120 -14.74 4.87 -25.73
C PHE A 120 -15.21 4.67 -27.17
N GLY A 121 -15.67 3.47 -27.53
CA GLY A 121 -16.11 3.16 -28.88
C GLY A 121 -17.57 3.53 -29.12
N ALA A 122 -18.51 2.97 -28.34
CA ALA A 122 -19.93 3.15 -28.59
C ALA A 122 -20.47 4.49 -28.06
N LEU A 123 -20.00 4.94 -26.87
CA LEU A 123 -20.51 6.17 -26.26
C LEU A 123 -19.75 7.42 -26.71
N GLN A 124 -18.42 7.35 -26.82
CA GLN A 124 -17.58 8.49 -27.21
C GLN A 124 -17.23 8.53 -28.72
N GLY A 125 -17.48 7.46 -29.46
CA GLY A 125 -17.22 7.41 -30.89
C GLY A 125 -15.76 7.49 -31.30
N LYS A 126 -14.81 7.07 -30.39
CA LYS A 126 -13.38 7.05 -30.70
C LYS A 126 -13.05 5.97 -31.73
N GLY A 127 -12.02 6.22 -32.54
CA GLY A 127 -11.53 5.28 -33.54
C GLY A 127 -10.94 3.99 -32.94
N ALA A 128 -10.94 2.92 -33.73
CA ALA A 128 -10.40 1.64 -33.26
C ALA A 128 -8.91 1.73 -32.83
N SER A 129 -8.10 2.53 -33.52
CA SER A 129 -6.71 2.80 -33.15
C SER A 129 -6.56 3.40 -31.77
N ASP A 130 -7.41 4.37 -31.43
CA ASP A 130 -7.37 5.07 -30.17
C ASP A 130 -7.77 4.14 -29.02
N ILE A 131 -8.79 3.32 -29.23
CA ILE A 131 -9.25 2.32 -28.27
C ILE A 131 -8.14 1.30 -27.99
N VAL A 132 -7.43 0.85 -29.03
CA VAL A 132 -6.29 -0.08 -28.85
C VAL A 132 -5.18 0.54 -28.01
N ILE A 133 -4.84 1.82 -28.21
CA ILE A 133 -3.82 2.51 -27.40
C ILE A 133 -4.29 2.62 -25.95
N ILE A 134 -5.55 2.96 -25.68
CA ILE A 134 -6.12 3.01 -24.31
C ILE A 134 -6.05 1.62 -23.63
N LEU A 135 -6.41 0.56 -24.37
CA LEU A 135 -6.31 -0.80 -23.87
C LEU A 135 -4.86 -1.21 -23.56
N ILE A 136 -3.90 -0.80 -24.40
CA ILE A 136 -2.47 -1.02 -24.12
C ILE A 136 -2.06 -0.30 -22.83
N CYS A 137 -2.48 0.95 -22.62
CA CYS A 137 -2.22 1.65 -21.37
C CYS A 137 -2.83 0.93 -20.15
N SER A 138 -4.05 0.38 -20.29
CA SER A 138 -4.67 -0.43 -19.23
C SER A 138 -3.87 -1.71 -18.93
N ILE A 139 -3.37 -2.39 -19.96
CA ILE A 139 -2.49 -3.55 -19.78
C ILE A 139 -1.18 -3.14 -19.09
N LEU A 140 -0.59 -2.01 -19.46
CA LEU A 140 0.64 -1.50 -18.82
C LEU A 140 0.42 -1.20 -17.33
N GLY A 141 -0.75 -0.66 -16.95
CA GLY A 141 -1.11 -0.46 -15.54
C GLY A 141 -1.16 -1.77 -14.75
N ILE A 142 -1.87 -2.78 -15.28
CA ILE A 142 -1.93 -4.12 -14.65
C ILE A 142 -0.56 -4.75 -14.55
N LEU A 143 0.20 -4.73 -15.65
CA LEU A 143 1.55 -5.29 -15.69
C LEU A 143 2.50 -4.56 -14.74
N GLY A 144 2.34 -3.25 -14.56
CA GLY A 144 3.07 -2.47 -13.57
C GLY A 144 2.84 -3.01 -12.16
N SER A 145 1.58 -3.03 -11.69
CA SER A 145 1.21 -3.56 -10.37
C SER A 145 1.68 -5.01 -10.18
N TYR A 146 1.45 -5.86 -11.18
CA TYR A 146 1.83 -7.29 -11.10
C TYR A 146 3.34 -7.51 -11.09
N THR A 147 4.09 -6.79 -11.94
CA THR A 147 5.55 -6.93 -12.03
C THR A 147 6.24 -6.43 -10.77
N VAL A 148 5.75 -5.33 -10.22
CA VAL A 148 6.28 -4.77 -8.97
C VAL A 148 5.99 -5.71 -7.79
N ALA A 149 4.79 -6.28 -7.71
CA ALA A 149 4.46 -7.30 -6.70
C ALA A 149 5.34 -8.55 -6.86
N TRP A 150 5.51 -9.05 -8.08
CA TRP A 150 6.40 -10.18 -8.37
C TRP A 150 7.85 -9.90 -7.93
N PHE A 151 8.37 -8.72 -8.26
CA PHE A 151 9.72 -8.32 -7.87
C PHE A 151 9.86 -8.20 -6.36
N GLY A 152 8.89 -7.56 -5.67
CA GLY A 152 8.87 -7.40 -4.22
C GLY A 152 8.87 -8.74 -3.49
N ILE A 153 7.97 -9.64 -3.86
CA ILE A 153 7.92 -11.01 -3.30
C ILE A 153 9.24 -11.75 -3.55
N ARG A 154 9.82 -11.60 -4.75
CA ARG A 154 11.08 -12.27 -5.09
C ARG A 154 12.27 -11.76 -4.28
N ILE A 155 12.42 -10.44 -4.12
CA ILE A 155 13.52 -9.90 -3.33
C ILE A 155 13.35 -10.19 -1.85
N ASN A 156 12.12 -10.14 -1.33
CA ASN A 156 11.82 -10.45 0.06
C ASN A 156 12.18 -11.91 0.38
N THR A 157 11.74 -12.88 -0.44
CA THR A 157 12.12 -14.29 -0.27
C THR A 157 13.62 -14.53 -0.33
N VAL A 158 14.35 -13.74 -1.10
CA VAL A 158 15.82 -13.78 -1.10
C VAL A 158 16.38 -13.18 0.19
N ALA A 159 15.87 -12.03 0.63
CA ALA A 159 16.35 -11.32 1.80
C ALA A 159 16.09 -12.09 3.10
N ASN A 160 14.95 -12.78 3.22
CA ASN A 160 14.56 -13.56 4.39
C ASN A 160 15.68 -14.52 4.85
N SER A 161 16.18 -15.39 3.95
CA SER A 161 17.25 -16.34 4.27
C SER A 161 18.60 -15.69 4.59
N ARG A 162 18.87 -14.51 4.00
CA ARG A 162 20.10 -13.75 4.27
C ARG A 162 20.03 -13.02 5.60
N ALA A 163 18.87 -12.50 5.96
CA ALA A 163 18.62 -11.90 7.27
C ALA A 163 18.69 -12.97 8.39
N ALA A 164 18.05 -14.13 8.17
CA ALA A 164 18.13 -15.28 9.05
C ALA A 164 19.60 -15.73 9.28
N PHE A 165 20.40 -15.81 8.21
CA PHE A 165 21.80 -16.18 8.33
C PHE A 165 22.67 -15.10 8.98
N ALA A 166 22.39 -13.83 8.69
CA ALA A 166 23.13 -12.71 9.27
C ALA A 166 22.96 -12.61 10.79
N SER A 167 21.85 -13.10 11.34
CA SER A 167 21.63 -13.13 12.80
C SER A 167 22.72 -13.94 13.54
N LEU A 168 23.23 -15.00 12.91
CA LEU A 168 24.29 -15.85 13.46
C LEU A 168 25.64 -15.12 13.62
N SER A 169 25.83 -13.99 12.92
CA SER A 169 27.08 -13.24 12.98
C SER A 169 27.26 -12.37 14.23
N GLY A 170 26.24 -12.27 15.08
CA GLY A 170 26.24 -11.39 16.25
C GLY A 170 26.22 -9.89 15.91
N ASN A 171 25.86 -9.52 14.67
CA ASN A 171 25.77 -8.14 14.21
C ASN A 171 24.32 -7.76 13.86
N ALA A 172 23.62 -7.23 14.85
CA ALA A 172 22.22 -6.82 14.71
C ALA A 172 21.98 -5.81 13.58
N LEU A 173 22.90 -4.87 13.35
CA LEU A 173 22.76 -3.87 12.29
C LEU A 173 22.77 -4.49 10.88
N SER A 174 23.42 -5.65 10.69
CA SER A 174 23.42 -6.32 9.38
C SER A 174 22.03 -6.84 9.00
N ILE A 175 21.24 -7.30 9.96
CA ILE A 175 19.86 -7.74 9.75
C ILE A 175 19.01 -6.54 9.27
N VAL A 176 19.06 -5.44 10.02
CA VAL A 176 18.33 -4.21 9.67
C VAL A 176 18.71 -3.73 8.26
N ASN A 177 19.99 -3.74 7.92
CA ASN A 177 20.46 -3.31 6.61
C ASN A 177 19.98 -4.23 5.47
N ILE A 178 19.86 -5.54 5.69
CA ILE A 178 19.36 -6.49 4.68
C ILE A 178 17.86 -6.23 4.43
N CYS A 179 17.07 -6.11 5.49
CA CYS A 179 15.63 -5.84 5.39
C CYS A 179 15.36 -4.48 4.73
N LEU A 180 16.01 -3.40 5.17
CA LEU A 180 15.87 -2.08 4.56
C LEU A 180 16.36 -2.05 3.10
N ARG A 181 17.42 -2.78 2.76
CA ARG A 181 17.91 -2.90 1.38
C ARG A 181 16.88 -3.54 0.49
N SER A 182 16.21 -4.60 0.94
CA SER A 182 15.11 -5.23 0.23
C SER A 182 13.99 -4.22 -0.06
N GLY A 183 13.51 -3.54 0.97
CA GLY A 183 12.43 -2.58 0.84
C GLY A 183 12.80 -1.36 -0.01
N MET A 184 14.00 -0.79 0.12
CA MET A 184 14.46 0.32 -0.74
C MET A 184 14.60 -0.09 -2.20
N SER A 185 15.01 -1.33 -2.47
CA SER A 185 15.04 -1.89 -3.82
C SER A 185 13.65 -1.86 -4.46
N VAL A 186 12.64 -2.33 -3.72
CA VAL A 186 11.23 -2.32 -4.14
C VAL A 186 10.71 -0.90 -4.31
N GLY A 187 10.88 -0.05 -3.30
CA GLY A 187 10.32 1.29 -3.29
C GLY A 187 10.83 2.16 -4.42
N LEU A 188 12.15 2.14 -4.70
CA LEU A 188 12.73 2.92 -5.81
C LEU A 188 12.36 2.34 -7.17
N LEU A 189 12.36 1.02 -7.33
CA LEU A 189 11.96 0.39 -8.59
C LEU A 189 10.50 0.69 -8.92
N LEU A 190 9.60 0.54 -7.95
CA LEU A 190 8.17 0.80 -8.07
C LEU A 190 7.89 2.23 -8.54
N VAL A 191 8.35 3.22 -7.76
CA VAL A 191 8.10 4.64 -8.07
C VAL A 191 8.72 5.02 -9.41
N SER A 192 9.87 4.43 -9.75
CA SER A 192 10.55 4.69 -11.02
C SER A 192 9.78 4.12 -12.21
N ILE A 193 9.24 2.91 -12.12
CA ILE A 193 8.43 2.30 -13.19
C ILE A 193 7.14 3.09 -13.40
N GLU A 194 6.46 3.42 -12.32
CA GLU A 194 5.20 4.16 -12.37
C GLU A 194 5.39 5.53 -13.02
N LEU A 195 6.35 6.32 -12.50
CA LEU A 195 6.65 7.66 -13.02
C LEU A 195 7.15 7.61 -14.47
N PHE A 196 7.91 6.58 -14.85
CA PHE A 196 8.36 6.37 -16.21
C PHE A 196 7.18 6.23 -17.19
N PHE A 197 6.19 5.40 -16.87
CA PHE A 197 5.00 5.26 -17.72
C PHE A 197 4.17 6.53 -17.74
N MET A 198 3.97 7.19 -16.60
CA MET A 198 3.25 8.46 -16.57
C MET A 198 3.92 9.55 -17.42
N ILE A 199 5.24 9.68 -17.36
CA ILE A 199 5.97 10.65 -18.21
C ILE A 199 5.82 10.29 -19.70
N ILE A 200 5.89 9.02 -20.06
CA ILE A 200 5.69 8.59 -21.46
C ILE A 200 4.28 8.97 -21.94
N ILE A 201 3.24 8.69 -21.15
CA ILE A 201 1.86 9.04 -21.51
C ILE A 201 1.74 10.56 -21.65
N LEU A 202 2.31 11.32 -20.73
CA LEU A 202 2.20 12.77 -20.71
C LEU A 202 2.97 13.46 -21.85
N ALA A 203 4.18 13.00 -22.14
CA ALA A 203 5.11 13.69 -23.04
C ALA A 203 5.03 13.22 -24.51
N TYR A 204 4.62 11.97 -24.75
CA TYR A 204 4.76 11.34 -26.07
C TYR A 204 3.46 10.82 -26.68
N ILE A 205 2.37 10.71 -25.91
CA ILE A 205 1.05 10.42 -26.48
C ILE A 205 0.41 11.72 -26.94
N PRO A 206 -0.29 11.74 -28.10
CA PRO A 206 -1.02 12.91 -28.55
C PRO A 206 -1.95 13.45 -27.46
N LYS A 207 -1.96 14.78 -27.28
CA LYS A 207 -2.69 15.46 -26.19
C LYS A 207 -4.19 15.14 -26.14
N GLU A 208 -4.81 14.86 -27.29
CA GLU A 208 -6.22 14.47 -27.40
C GLU A 208 -6.48 13.05 -26.86
N LEU A 209 -5.45 12.22 -26.80
CA LEU A 209 -5.54 10.83 -26.38
C LEU A 209 -4.88 10.59 -25.00
N ALA A 210 -4.02 11.50 -24.54
CA ALA A 210 -3.28 11.34 -23.30
C ALA A 210 -4.21 11.24 -22.07
N GLY A 211 -5.29 12.03 -21.98
CA GLY A 211 -6.30 11.92 -20.92
C GLY A 211 -6.95 10.52 -20.86
N PRO A 212 -7.56 10.02 -21.95
CA PRO A 212 -8.05 8.65 -22.03
C PRO A 212 -7.01 7.58 -21.70
N CYS A 213 -5.75 7.77 -22.09
CA CYS A 213 -4.66 6.84 -21.77
C CYS A 213 -4.31 6.84 -20.29
N PHE A 214 -4.28 7.99 -19.62
CA PHE A 214 -4.12 8.06 -18.18
C PHE A 214 -5.24 7.34 -17.44
N ILE A 215 -6.48 7.50 -17.86
CA ILE A 215 -7.61 6.77 -17.26
C ILE A 215 -7.47 5.27 -17.51
N GLY A 216 -7.13 4.85 -18.72
CA GLY A 216 -6.87 3.45 -19.03
C GLY A 216 -5.77 2.86 -18.15
N PHE A 217 -4.67 3.57 -17.98
CA PHE A 217 -3.53 3.19 -17.14
C PHE A 217 -3.96 3.08 -15.65
N ALA A 218 -4.63 4.09 -15.11
CA ALA A 218 -5.13 4.10 -13.74
C ALA A 218 -6.14 2.97 -13.45
N ILE A 219 -7.06 2.68 -14.39
CA ILE A 219 -7.97 1.53 -14.28
C ILE A 219 -7.18 0.22 -14.21
N GLY A 220 -6.14 0.09 -15.02
CA GLY A 220 -5.26 -1.08 -15.02
C GLY A 220 -4.54 -1.26 -13.69
N GLU A 221 -3.93 -0.19 -13.17
CA GLU A 221 -3.26 -0.19 -11.86
C GLU A 221 -4.21 -0.61 -10.75
N SER A 222 -5.37 0.05 -10.67
CA SER A 222 -6.37 -0.22 -9.64
C SER A 222 -6.91 -1.64 -9.69
N LEU A 223 -7.14 -2.19 -10.88
CA LEU A 223 -7.56 -3.57 -11.04
C LEU A 223 -6.47 -4.53 -10.56
N GLY A 224 -5.21 -4.31 -10.96
CA GLY A 224 -4.06 -5.10 -10.55
C GLY A 224 -3.87 -5.10 -9.04
N ALA A 225 -3.80 -3.92 -8.46
CA ALA A 225 -3.58 -3.72 -7.04
C ALA A 225 -4.72 -4.27 -6.18
N SER A 226 -5.98 -3.94 -6.51
CA SER A 226 -7.15 -4.40 -5.76
C SER A 226 -7.25 -5.92 -5.72
N ALA A 227 -7.05 -6.59 -6.87
CA ALA A 227 -7.11 -8.03 -6.94
C ALA A 227 -5.99 -8.71 -6.11
N LEU A 228 -4.75 -8.24 -6.25
CA LEU A 228 -3.62 -8.77 -5.51
C LEU A 228 -3.77 -8.52 -4.00
N ARG A 229 -4.20 -7.33 -3.62
CA ARG A 229 -4.32 -6.90 -2.22
C ARG A 229 -5.45 -7.62 -1.47
N ILE A 230 -6.67 -7.67 -2.04
CA ILE A 230 -7.79 -8.35 -1.41
C ILE A 230 -7.51 -9.84 -1.29
N CYS A 231 -7.02 -10.47 -2.36
CA CYS A 231 -6.71 -11.88 -2.36
C CYS A 231 -5.52 -12.19 -1.43
N GLY A 232 -4.46 -11.38 -1.46
CA GLY A 232 -3.30 -11.52 -0.59
C GLY A 232 -3.66 -11.39 0.88
N GLY A 233 -4.43 -10.38 1.26
CA GLY A 233 -4.86 -10.17 2.65
C GLY A 233 -5.77 -11.29 3.17
N ILE A 234 -6.69 -11.81 2.36
CA ILE A 234 -7.51 -12.97 2.74
C ILE A 234 -6.63 -14.22 2.86
N PHE A 235 -5.70 -14.43 1.93
CA PHE A 235 -4.79 -15.56 1.93
C PHE A 235 -3.92 -15.60 3.18
N THR A 236 -3.20 -14.49 3.47
CA THR A 236 -2.28 -14.42 4.62
C THR A 236 -3.03 -14.70 5.92
N LYS A 237 -4.20 -14.10 6.11
CA LYS A 237 -4.96 -14.30 7.35
C LYS A 237 -5.55 -15.71 7.49
N ILE A 238 -5.92 -16.39 6.37
CA ILE A 238 -6.29 -17.81 6.41
C ILE A 238 -5.10 -18.67 6.84
N ALA A 239 -3.91 -18.39 6.31
CA ALA A 239 -2.70 -19.15 6.57
C ALA A 239 -2.22 -18.97 8.01
N ASP A 240 -2.15 -17.72 8.47
CA ASP A 240 -1.82 -17.32 9.83
C ASP A 240 -2.74 -18.03 10.86
N ILE A 241 -4.06 -17.89 10.75
CA ILE A 241 -5.01 -18.59 11.63
C ILE A 241 -4.82 -20.11 11.55
N GLY A 242 -4.60 -20.63 10.33
CA GLY A 242 -4.40 -22.07 10.10
C GLY A 242 -3.14 -22.61 10.78
N SER A 243 -2.05 -21.82 10.76
CA SER A 243 -0.78 -22.13 11.40
C SER A 243 -0.86 -21.95 12.91
N ASP A 244 -1.29 -20.79 13.36
CA ASP A 244 -1.21 -20.35 14.75
C ASP A 244 -2.13 -21.12 15.70
N LEU A 245 -3.33 -21.51 15.25
CA LEU A 245 -4.21 -22.34 16.07
C LEU A 245 -3.60 -23.70 16.42
N MET A 246 -2.63 -24.19 15.66
CA MET A 246 -1.94 -25.45 15.98
C MET A 246 -1.01 -25.30 17.21
N LYS A 247 -0.51 -24.09 17.48
CA LYS A 247 0.23 -23.78 18.69
C LYS A 247 -0.61 -24.05 19.95
N ILE A 248 -1.90 -23.69 19.89
CA ILE A 248 -2.86 -23.91 20.99
C ILE A 248 -3.35 -25.37 21.02
N VAL A 249 -3.71 -25.93 19.87
CA VAL A 249 -4.36 -27.27 19.79
C VAL A 249 -3.41 -28.42 20.09
N PHE A 250 -2.17 -28.31 19.62
CA PHE A 250 -1.14 -29.35 19.77
C PHE A 250 0.02 -28.94 20.67
N HIS A 251 -0.04 -27.73 21.27
CA HIS A 251 1.04 -27.13 22.08
C HIS A 251 2.39 -27.12 21.33
N LEU A 252 2.35 -26.81 20.03
CA LEU A 252 3.55 -26.71 19.20
C LEU A 252 4.30 -25.39 19.48
N PRO A 253 5.64 -25.42 19.41
CA PRO A 253 6.42 -24.18 19.36
C PRO A 253 6.05 -23.28 18.19
N GLU A 254 6.49 -22.02 18.25
CA GLU A 254 6.45 -21.08 17.14
C GLU A 254 7.16 -21.71 15.93
N ASP A 255 6.56 -21.61 14.75
CA ASP A 255 7.11 -22.10 13.48
C ASP A 255 7.64 -23.55 13.50
N ASP A 256 6.97 -24.45 14.24
CA ASP A 256 7.39 -25.84 14.32
C ASP A 256 7.37 -26.50 12.93
N PRO A 257 8.50 -27.09 12.48
CA PRO A 257 8.58 -27.77 11.18
C PRO A 257 7.55 -28.89 10.96
N LYS A 258 6.96 -29.42 12.02
CA LYS A 258 5.88 -30.45 11.92
C LYS A 258 4.54 -29.88 11.49
N ASN A 259 4.36 -28.56 11.60
CA ASN A 259 3.14 -27.87 11.22
C ASN A 259 3.15 -27.52 9.73
N PRO A 260 2.34 -28.18 8.87
CA PRO A 260 2.31 -27.86 7.44
C PRO A 260 1.73 -26.48 7.15
N GLY A 261 1.11 -25.82 8.14
CA GLY A 261 0.61 -24.45 8.03
C GLY A 261 1.71 -23.40 7.92
N VAL A 262 2.88 -23.61 8.54
CA VAL A 262 3.96 -22.60 8.61
C VAL A 262 4.48 -22.17 7.22
N ILE A 263 4.63 -23.09 6.28
CA ILE A 263 5.01 -22.74 4.89
C ILE A 263 3.91 -21.92 4.19
N ALA A 264 2.64 -22.17 4.51
CA ALA A 264 1.55 -21.37 3.96
C ALA A 264 1.54 -19.95 4.57
N ASP A 265 1.86 -19.85 5.85
CA ASP A 265 2.01 -18.61 6.60
C ASP A 265 3.14 -17.76 6.02
N CYS A 266 4.36 -18.29 5.94
CA CYS A 266 5.49 -17.65 5.25
C CYS A 266 5.17 -17.25 3.79
N THR A 267 4.33 -18.05 3.10
CA THR A 267 3.87 -17.70 1.75
C THR A 267 2.91 -16.53 1.80
N GLY A 268 2.04 -16.46 2.80
CA GLY A 268 1.11 -15.38 3.06
C GLY A 268 1.83 -14.05 3.31
N ASP A 269 2.81 -14.04 4.21
CA ASP A 269 3.60 -12.84 4.51
C ASP A 269 4.33 -12.31 3.28
N ASN A 270 4.97 -13.19 2.51
CA ASN A 270 5.65 -12.78 1.30
C ASN A 270 4.67 -12.37 0.19
N ALA A 271 3.55 -13.05 0.02
CA ALA A 271 2.61 -12.86 -1.09
C ALA A 271 1.41 -11.97 -0.74
N GLY A 272 1.06 -11.87 0.53
CA GLY A 272 -0.01 -11.03 1.06
C GLY A 272 0.52 -9.67 1.55
N ASP A 273 1.36 -9.69 2.55
CA ASP A 273 1.84 -8.47 3.21
C ASP A 273 2.79 -7.65 2.35
N SER A 274 3.58 -8.28 1.46
CA SER A 274 4.41 -7.56 0.50
C SER A 274 3.62 -6.86 -0.61
N VAL A 275 2.36 -7.25 -0.85
CA VAL A 275 1.51 -6.62 -1.88
C VAL A 275 1.06 -5.22 -1.47
N GLY A 276 0.86 -4.96 -0.17
CA GLY A 276 0.56 -3.63 0.35
C GLY A 276 1.61 -2.60 -0.07
N PRO A 277 2.88 -2.76 0.34
CA PRO A 277 3.93 -1.83 -0.08
C PRO A 277 4.23 -1.86 -1.59
N THR A 278 3.94 -2.93 -2.30
CA THR A 278 4.25 -3.06 -3.73
C THR A 278 3.09 -2.62 -4.64
N ALA A 279 2.10 -3.47 -4.87
CA ALA A 279 1.02 -3.18 -5.81
C ALA A 279 0.13 -2.01 -5.35
N ASP A 280 -0.19 -1.93 -4.06
CA ASP A 280 -0.96 -0.82 -3.50
C ASP A 280 -0.18 0.51 -3.55
N GLY A 281 1.13 0.46 -3.25
CA GLY A 281 2.01 1.60 -3.44
C GLY A 281 2.02 2.08 -4.89
N PHE A 282 2.13 1.18 -5.87
CA PHE A 282 2.09 1.49 -7.29
C PHE A 282 0.79 2.19 -7.68
N GLU A 283 -0.37 1.62 -7.33
CA GLU A 283 -1.69 2.22 -7.55
C GLU A 283 -1.83 3.60 -6.90
N THR A 284 -1.49 3.71 -5.62
CA THR A 284 -1.65 4.96 -4.87
C THR A 284 -0.87 6.11 -5.50
N TYR A 285 0.33 5.82 -6.01
CA TYR A 285 1.15 6.78 -6.73
C TYR A 285 0.53 7.21 -8.05
N GLY A 286 0.10 6.26 -8.88
CA GLY A 286 -0.48 6.51 -10.19
C GLY A 286 -1.81 7.25 -10.09
N VAL A 287 -2.76 6.69 -9.33
CA VAL A 287 -4.11 7.27 -9.20
C VAL A 287 -4.09 8.68 -8.60
N THR A 288 -3.26 8.95 -7.58
CA THR A 288 -3.14 10.29 -7.00
C THR A 288 -2.59 11.30 -8.03
N GLY A 289 -1.63 10.88 -8.85
CA GLY A 289 -1.09 11.71 -9.92
C GLY A 289 -2.12 12.00 -11.01
N VAL A 290 -2.81 10.98 -11.47
CA VAL A 290 -3.86 11.10 -12.49
C VAL A 290 -4.99 12.00 -11.97
N ALA A 291 -5.43 11.84 -10.72
CA ALA A 291 -6.45 12.68 -10.11
C ALA A 291 -6.06 14.18 -10.09
N LEU A 292 -4.81 14.50 -9.71
CA LEU A 292 -4.32 15.88 -9.74
C LEU A 292 -4.21 16.46 -11.16
N ILE A 293 -3.70 15.66 -12.10
CA ILE A 293 -3.59 16.09 -13.51
C ILE A 293 -4.99 16.36 -14.08
N ALA A 294 -5.93 15.44 -13.84
CA ALA A 294 -7.32 15.57 -14.28
C ALA A 294 -7.97 16.82 -13.68
N PHE A 295 -7.82 17.02 -12.39
CA PHE A 295 -8.34 18.19 -11.69
C PHE A 295 -7.76 19.50 -12.26
N LEU A 296 -6.44 19.59 -12.44
CA LEU A 296 -5.79 20.78 -13.00
C LEU A 296 -6.23 21.05 -14.45
N ALA A 297 -6.34 20.03 -15.26
CA ALA A 297 -6.78 20.18 -16.66
C ALA A 297 -8.22 20.69 -16.75
N LEU A 298 -9.10 20.28 -15.84
CA LEU A 298 -10.48 20.76 -15.75
C LEU A 298 -10.57 22.17 -15.16
N ALA A 299 -9.94 22.39 -14.01
CA ALA A 299 -10.01 23.65 -13.29
C ALA A 299 -9.31 24.80 -14.03
N LEU A 300 -8.22 24.52 -14.76
CA LEU A 300 -7.44 25.48 -15.51
C LEU A 300 -7.67 25.40 -17.03
N ALA A 301 -8.82 24.87 -17.46
CA ALA A 301 -9.17 24.81 -18.89
C ALA A 301 -9.14 26.19 -19.59
N THR A 302 -9.41 27.25 -18.85
CA THR A 302 -9.34 28.66 -19.34
C THR A 302 -7.94 29.26 -19.31
N ASN A 303 -6.98 28.61 -18.61
CA ASN A 303 -5.57 29.04 -18.52
C ASN A 303 -4.64 27.83 -18.71
N PRO A 304 -4.56 27.29 -19.94
CA PRO A 304 -3.81 26.05 -20.22
C PRO A 304 -2.29 26.22 -20.03
N GLU A 305 -1.74 27.43 -20.15
CA GLU A 305 -0.31 27.67 -19.89
C GLU A 305 0.02 27.44 -18.42
N MET A 306 -0.75 28.01 -17.50
CA MET A 306 -0.56 27.78 -16.06
C MET A 306 -0.84 26.33 -15.68
N GLY A 307 -1.86 25.72 -16.26
CA GLY A 307 -2.14 24.29 -16.08
C GLY A 307 -0.95 23.41 -16.47
N GLY A 308 -0.33 23.70 -17.62
CA GLY A 308 0.87 23.01 -18.06
C GLY A 308 2.08 23.21 -17.14
N LYS A 309 2.31 24.43 -16.66
CA LYS A 309 3.38 24.72 -15.69
C LYS A 309 3.18 23.93 -14.38
N LEU A 310 1.98 23.90 -13.85
CA LEU A 310 1.69 23.15 -12.61
C LEU A 310 1.81 21.65 -12.80
N ILE A 311 1.37 21.09 -13.92
CA ILE A 311 1.53 19.66 -14.23
C ILE A 311 3.03 19.31 -14.27
N VAL A 312 3.85 20.07 -15.02
CA VAL A 312 5.30 19.82 -15.08
C VAL A 312 5.95 19.98 -13.70
N TRP A 313 5.52 20.98 -12.91
CA TRP A 313 6.02 21.17 -11.54
C TRP A 313 5.69 19.95 -10.65
N ILE A 314 4.47 19.37 -10.70
CA ILE A 314 4.11 18.15 -9.98
C ILE A 314 5.03 16.99 -10.38
N PHE A 315 5.29 16.81 -11.67
CA PHE A 315 6.22 15.78 -12.13
C PHE A 315 7.65 16.02 -11.66
N ALA A 316 8.10 17.29 -11.66
CA ALA A 316 9.41 17.63 -11.10
C ALA A 316 9.52 17.25 -9.62
N MET A 317 8.49 17.50 -8.81
CA MET A 317 8.47 17.07 -7.41
C MET A 317 8.59 15.54 -7.28
N ARG A 318 7.89 14.77 -8.12
CA ARG A 318 8.00 13.30 -8.13
C ARG A 318 9.37 12.80 -8.55
N ILE A 319 9.97 13.41 -9.56
CA ILE A 319 11.34 13.09 -10.01
C ILE A 319 12.33 13.32 -8.87
N LEU A 320 12.21 14.46 -8.18
CA LEU A 320 13.07 14.83 -7.05
C LEU A 320 12.88 13.87 -5.85
N MET A 321 11.69 13.34 -5.62
CA MET A 321 11.41 12.36 -4.59
C MET A 321 12.26 11.08 -4.73
N ILE A 322 12.52 10.62 -5.94
CA ILE A 322 13.43 9.48 -6.19
C ILE A 322 14.82 9.81 -5.66
N LEU A 323 15.32 11.01 -5.97
CA LEU A 323 16.66 11.46 -5.56
C LEU A 323 16.73 11.71 -4.04
N THR A 324 15.74 12.38 -3.46
CA THR A 324 15.71 12.66 -2.00
C THR A 324 15.66 11.38 -1.19
N SER A 325 14.86 10.39 -1.61
CA SER A 325 14.78 9.09 -0.97
C SER A 325 16.11 8.33 -1.06
N LEU A 326 16.76 8.36 -2.22
CA LEU A 326 18.06 7.73 -2.42
C LEU A 326 19.15 8.35 -1.53
N VAL A 327 19.24 9.68 -1.51
CA VAL A 327 20.19 10.41 -0.65
C VAL A 327 19.92 10.12 0.82
N SER A 328 18.67 10.19 1.26
CA SER A 328 18.29 9.91 2.65
C SER A 328 18.63 8.49 3.08
N TYR A 329 18.45 7.50 2.19
CA TYR A 329 18.84 6.12 2.47
C TYR A 329 20.35 5.99 2.75
N PHE A 330 21.21 6.61 1.93
CA PHE A 330 22.65 6.56 2.16
C PHE A 330 23.07 7.34 3.41
N VAL A 331 22.47 8.50 3.65
CA VAL A 331 22.73 9.32 4.86
C VAL A 331 22.33 8.54 6.11
N ASN A 332 21.13 7.94 6.11
CA ASN A 332 20.68 7.10 7.22
C ASN A 332 21.59 5.89 7.44
N GLY A 333 22.05 5.25 6.36
CA GLY A 333 23.00 4.14 6.44
C GLY A 333 24.32 4.55 7.11
N ALA A 334 24.85 5.74 6.79
CA ALA A 334 26.06 6.28 7.42
C ALA A 334 25.84 6.61 8.91
N ILE A 335 24.71 7.24 9.25
CA ILE A 335 24.34 7.57 10.64
C ILE A 335 24.13 6.28 11.44
N SER A 336 23.39 5.32 10.91
CA SER A 336 23.14 4.04 11.59
C SER A 336 24.43 3.27 11.83
N LYS A 337 25.36 3.28 10.87
CA LYS A 337 26.67 2.68 11.03
C LYS A 337 27.46 3.37 12.13
N ALA A 338 27.48 4.70 12.19
CA ALA A 338 28.18 5.44 13.23
C ALA A 338 27.56 5.24 14.62
N ALA A 339 26.24 5.15 14.71
CA ALA A 339 25.52 5.05 15.97
C ALA A 339 25.45 3.63 16.56
N PHE A 340 25.35 2.60 15.71
CA PHE A 340 24.99 1.24 16.12
C PHE A 340 26.03 0.18 15.75
N ALA A 341 27.07 0.48 14.93
CA ALA A 341 28.08 -0.49 14.57
C ALA A 341 28.81 -1.00 15.85
N GLY A 342 28.87 -2.33 16.00
CA GLY A 342 29.50 -2.98 17.13
C GLY A 342 28.66 -3.02 18.41
N LYS A 343 27.49 -2.43 18.46
CA LYS A 343 26.55 -2.61 19.56
C LYS A 343 25.84 -3.96 19.44
N LYS A 344 25.82 -4.72 20.52
CA LYS A 344 25.06 -5.98 20.58
C LYS A 344 23.55 -5.76 20.71
N GLU A 345 23.14 -4.68 21.39
CA GLU A 345 21.75 -4.35 21.65
C GLU A 345 21.46 -2.91 21.26
N PHE A 346 20.39 -2.71 20.50
CA PHE A 346 19.77 -1.42 20.22
C PHE A 346 18.34 -1.67 19.72
N ASN A 347 17.48 -0.68 19.86
CA ASN A 347 16.11 -0.77 19.35
C ASN A 347 16.12 -0.68 17.81
N PHE A 348 15.63 -1.74 17.15
CA PHE A 348 15.57 -1.84 15.68
C PHE A 348 14.63 -0.83 15.02
N GLU A 349 13.70 -0.23 15.77
CA GLU A 349 12.86 0.86 15.28
C GLU A 349 13.66 2.15 15.00
N HIS A 350 14.77 2.39 15.70
CA HIS A 350 15.53 3.66 15.57
C HIS A 350 16.06 3.91 14.16
N PRO A 351 16.75 2.99 13.47
CA PRO A 351 17.21 3.20 12.10
C PRO A 351 16.07 3.46 11.11
N LEU A 352 14.89 2.85 11.30
CA LEU A 352 13.72 3.03 10.46
C LEU A 352 13.10 4.41 10.69
N THR A 353 12.89 4.78 11.95
CA THR A 353 12.40 6.10 12.35
C THR A 353 13.29 7.21 11.83
N ASN A 354 14.62 7.06 12.00
CA ASN A 354 15.58 8.04 11.49
C ASN A 354 15.50 8.21 9.98
N LEU A 355 15.33 7.12 9.23
CA LEU A 355 15.18 7.16 7.78
C LEU A 355 13.94 7.97 7.38
N VAL A 356 12.80 7.75 8.04
CA VAL A 356 11.55 8.49 7.79
C VAL A 356 11.74 9.98 8.04
N TRP A 357 12.30 10.39 9.18
CA TRP A 357 12.49 11.79 9.53
C TRP A 357 13.53 12.49 8.65
N ILE A 358 14.66 11.86 8.36
CA ILE A 358 15.67 12.41 7.44
C ILE A 358 15.04 12.66 6.07
N THR A 359 14.30 11.69 5.56
CA THR A 359 13.66 11.81 4.24
C THR A 359 12.60 12.91 4.24
N SER A 360 11.79 13.01 5.29
CA SER A 360 10.79 14.08 5.42
C SER A 360 11.43 15.47 5.38
N ILE A 361 12.47 15.69 6.19
CA ILE A 361 13.19 16.98 6.24
C ILE A 361 13.83 17.30 4.89
N VAL A 362 14.55 16.35 4.29
CA VAL A 362 15.20 16.55 2.99
C VAL A 362 14.16 16.83 1.90
N SER A 363 13.05 16.09 1.88
CA SER A 363 11.97 16.29 0.90
C SER A 363 11.31 17.66 1.05
N ILE A 364 11.08 18.14 2.26
CA ILE A 364 10.52 19.48 2.51
C ILE A 364 11.49 20.56 1.97
N LEU A 365 12.76 20.48 2.33
CA LEU A 365 13.77 21.46 1.88
C LEU A 365 13.87 21.49 0.35
N VAL A 366 13.90 20.32 -0.29
CA VAL A 366 13.96 20.21 -1.76
C VAL A 366 12.66 20.71 -2.39
N THR A 367 11.49 20.44 -1.78
CA THR A 367 10.20 20.96 -2.28
C THR A 367 10.18 22.48 -2.28
N PHE A 368 10.63 23.14 -1.22
CA PHE A 368 10.74 24.61 -1.19
C PHE A 368 11.72 25.14 -2.23
N ALA A 369 12.91 24.57 -2.33
CA ALA A 369 13.92 24.97 -3.30
C ALA A 369 13.42 24.81 -4.74
N ALA A 370 12.90 23.66 -5.09
CA ALA A 370 12.42 23.39 -6.44
C ALA A 370 11.18 24.23 -6.81
N SER A 371 10.26 24.42 -5.86
CA SER A 371 9.11 25.32 -6.09
C SER A 371 9.55 26.75 -6.32
N TYR A 372 10.55 27.25 -5.57
CA TYR A 372 11.13 28.57 -5.80
C TYR A 372 11.77 28.68 -7.18
N TYR A 373 12.59 27.70 -7.58
CA TYR A 373 13.26 27.74 -8.89
C TYR A 373 12.28 27.65 -10.06
N LEU A 374 11.21 26.88 -9.94
CA LEU A 374 10.27 26.67 -11.05
C LEU A 374 9.15 27.70 -11.09
N LEU A 375 8.68 28.20 -9.95
CA LEU A 375 7.50 29.06 -9.86
C LEU A 375 7.80 30.46 -9.26
N GLY A 376 9.03 30.73 -8.83
CA GLY A 376 9.39 31.98 -8.16
C GLY A 376 9.38 33.22 -9.06
N GLU A 377 9.51 33.05 -10.37
CA GLU A 377 9.47 34.13 -11.37
C GLU A 377 8.05 34.57 -11.78
N LEU A 378 7.01 33.89 -11.27
CA LEU A 378 5.64 34.22 -11.62
C LEU A 378 5.27 35.62 -11.12
N THR A 379 4.70 36.41 -12.04
CA THR A 379 4.25 37.79 -11.79
C THR A 379 2.78 37.79 -11.31
N GLU A 380 2.26 38.97 -10.95
CA GLU A 380 0.85 39.11 -10.58
C GLU A 380 -0.09 38.46 -11.62
N PRO A 381 -1.12 37.74 -11.17
CA PRO A 381 -1.60 37.60 -9.77
C PRO A 381 -0.96 36.42 -8.99
N TYR A 382 0.07 35.77 -9.50
CA TYR A 382 0.64 34.53 -8.97
C TYR A 382 1.89 34.73 -8.11
N VAL A 383 2.20 35.98 -7.71
CA VAL A 383 3.33 36.28 -6.83
C VAL A 383 3.18 35.52 -5.50
N GLY A 384 4.22 34.78 -5.14
CA GLY A 384 4.22 33.98 -3.90
C GLY A 384 3.49 32.64 -4.00
N LEU A 385 3.04 32.22 -5.18
CA LEU A 385 2.41 30.92 -5.39
C LEU A 385 3.33 29.76 -4.94
N TRP A 386 4.62 29.84 -5.28
CA TRP A 386 5.62 28.81 -5.01
C TRP A 386 5.70 28.42 -3.54
N TRP A 387 5.71 29.39 -2.61
CA TRP A 387 5.81 29.08 -1.19
C TRP A 387 4.48 28.54 -0.62
N SER A 388 3.33 29.00 -1.12
CA SER A 388 2.03 28.50 -0.72
C SER A 388 1.88 27.02 -1.10
N LEU A 389 2.24 26.68 -2.34
CA LEU A 389 2.19 25.28 -2.80
C LEU A 389 3.21 24.40 -2.08
N ALA A 390 4.42 24.93 -1.81
CA ALA A 390 5.44 24.21 -1.05
C ALA A 390 4.98 23.92 0.40
N ILE A 391 4.32 24.87 1.08
CA ILE A 391 3.75 24.63 2.42
C ILE A 391 2.68 23.55 2.35
N ILE A 392 1.77 23.61 1.38
CA ILE A 392 0.66 22.66 1.25
C ILE A 392 1.20 21.23 1.05
N ILE A 393 2.16 21.03 0.14
CA ILE A 393 2.81 19.72 -0.04
C ILE A 393 3.52 19.30 1.24
N SER A 394 4.21 20.23 1.91
CA SER A 394 4.94 19.93 3.14
C SER A 394 4.02 19.48 4.27
N CYS A 395 2.76 19.96 4.34
CA CYS A 395 1.77 19.42 5.28
C CYS A 395 1.56 17.92 5.08
N GLY A 396 1.47 17.47 3.82
CA GLY A 396 1.38 16.04 3.49
C GLY A 396 2.66 15.27 3.87
N THR A 397 3.84 15.81 3.56
CA THR A 397 5.12 15.17 3.89
C THR A 397 5.31 15.06 5.41
N ILE A 398 4.91 16.08 6.17
CA ILE A 398 4.90 16.05 7.65
C ILE A 398 3.91 15.00 8.17
N ALA A 399 2.72 14.89 7.56
CA ALA A 399 1.77 13.85 7.93
C ALA A 399 2.35 12.45 7.71
N GLY A 400 3.04 12.22 6.59
CA GLY A 400 3.74 10.97 6.31
C GLY A 400 4.81 10.59 7.35
N ALA A 401 5.39 11.57 8.06
CA ALA A 401 6.33 11.33 9.17
C ALA A 401 5.62 11.23 10.53
N LEU A 402 4.58 12.05 10.77
CA LEU A 402 3.87 12.07 12.06
C LEU A 402 2.94 10.86 12.24
N ILE A 403 2.28 10.39 11.20
CA ILE A 403 1.38 9.22 11.28
C ILE A 403 2.12 7.99 11.82
N PRO A 404 3.31 7.62 11.34
CA PRO A 404 4.10 6.56 11.96
C PRO A 404 4.38 6.78 13.45
N GLU A 405 4.72 8.00 13.87
CA GLU A 405 4.99 8.30 15.29
C GLU A 405 3.74 8.10 16.16
N PHE A 406 2.60 8.60 15.70
CA PHE A 406 1.34 8.38 16.42
C PHE A 406 0.91 6.91 16.42
N THR A 407 1.13 6.18 15.33
CA THR A 407 0.85 4.75 15.26
C THR A 407 1.70 3.96 16.25
N LYS A 408 2.99 4.27 16.39
CA LYS A 408 3.89 3.62 17.37
C LYS A 408 3.41 3.76 18.82
N ILE A 409 2.72 4.86 19.16
CA ILE A 409 2.13 5.03 20.51
C ILE A 409 1.15 3.90 20.84
N PHE A 410 0.53 3.29 19.81
CA PHE A 410 -0.47 2.23 19.97
C PHE A 410 0.06 0.84 19.65
N THR A 411 1.08 0.72 18.81
CA THR A 411 1.46 -0.56 18.20
C THR A 411 2.90 -1.01 18.50
N SER A 412 3.80 -0.13 18.96
CA SER A 412 5.17 -0.52 19.30
C SER A 412 5.21 -1.50 20.50
N THR A 413 6.18 -2.39 20.51
CA THR A 413 6.44 -3.27 21.67
C THR A 413 6.70 -2.49 22.97
N SER A 414 7.19 -1.26 22.88
CA SER A 414 7.36 -0.35 24.01
C SER A 414 6.12 0.48 24.34
N SER A 415 4.99 0.25 23.65
CA SER A 415 3.74 0.97 23.84
C SER A 415 3.01 0.54 25.11
N ARG A 416 2.49 1.54 25.87
CA ARG A 416 1.59 1.29 27.00
C ARG A 416 0.33 0.53 26.61
N HIS A 417 -0.17 0.71 25.37
CA HIS A 417 -1.34 0.01 24.88
C HIS A 417 -1.07 -1.47 24.63
N CYS A 418 0.11 -1.82 24.10
CA CYS A 418 0.52 -3.22 23.98
C CYS A 418 0.72 -3.86 25.35
N GLU A 419 1.36 -3.16 26.30
CA GLU A 419 1.47 -3.62 27.70
C GLU A 419 0.08 -3.81 28.34
N GLU A 420 -0.89 -2.93 28.06
CA GLU A 420 -2.26 -3.04 28.57
C GLU A 420 -2.96 -4.29 28.01
N VAL A 421 -2.76 -4.59 26.72
CA VAL A 421 -3.29 -5.83 26.09
C VAL A 421 -2.69 -7.06 26.80
N VAL A 422 -1.39 -7.07 27.08
CA VAL A 422 -0.73 -8.15 27.82
C VAL A 422 -1.30 -8.29 29.24
N ASN A 423 -1.46 -7.19 29.95
CA ASN A 423 -2.03 -7.20 31.31
C ASN A 423 -3.48 -7.65 31.33
N ALA A 424 -4.28 -7.20 30.38
CA ALA A 424 -5.65 -7.63 30.19
C ALA A 424 -5.72 -9.14 29.92
N SER A 425 -4.81 -9.66 29.10
CA SER A 425 -4.70 -11.09 28.80
C SER A 425 -4.38 -11.92 30.05
N LYS A 426 -3.51 -11.42 30.95
CA LYS A 426 -3.20 -12.06 32.23
C LYS A 426 -4.44 -12.21 33.13
N GLN A 427 -5.32 -11.21 33.12
CA GLN A 427 -6.46 -11.13 34.04
C GLN A 427 -7.70 -11.81 33.48
N GLY A 428 -7.98 -11.69 32.20
CA GLY A 428 -9.21 -12.14 31.59
C GLY A 428 -9.05 -12.99 30.33
N GLY A 429 -7.84 -13.46 30.04
CA GLY A 429 -7.56 -14.33 28.91
C GLY A 429 -7.92 -13.69 27.56
N PRO A 430 -8.34 -14.52 26.58
CA PRO A 430 -8.62 -14.04 25.21
C PRO A 430 -9.68 -12.93 25.12
N SER A 431 -10.71 -12.98 26.00
CA SER A 431 -11.81 -12.00 25.95
C SER A 431 -11.33 -10.59 26.24
N LEU A 432 -10.51 -10.38 27.29
CA LEU A 432 -9.98 -9.07 27.60
C LEU A 432 -8.85 -8.67 26.65
N ASN A 433 -8.10 -9.62 26.12
CA ASN A 433 -7.11 -9.38 25.07
C ASN A 433 -7.78 -8.71 23.86
N ILE A 434 -8.84 -9.32 23.31
CA ILE A 434 -9.57 -8.79 22.15
C ILE A 434 -10.13 -7.39 22.43
N LEU A 435 -10.77 -7.19 23.59
CA LEU A 435 -11.34 -5.88 23.96
C LEU A 435 -10.27 -4.80 24.10
N SER A 436 -9.11 -5.10 24.68
CA SER A 436 -8.02 -4.13 24.82
C SER A 436 -7.43 -3.71 23.48
N GLY A 437 -7.30 -4.63 22.54
CA GLY A 437 -6.86 -4.29 21.19
C GLY A 437 -7.87 -3.41 20.45
N PHE A 438 -9.17 -3.64 20.62
CA PHE A 438 -10.19 -2.73 20.10
C PHE A 438 -10.08 -1.34 20.70
N VAL A 439 -9.76 -1.20 21.97
CA VAL A 439 -9.53 0.10 22.63
C VAL A 439 -8.35 0.80 21.94
N ALA A 440 -7.21 0.13 21.77
CA ALA A 440 -6.04 0.68 21.11
C ALA A 440 -6.37 1.13 19.66
N GLY A 441 -7.04 0.28 18.89
CA GLY A 441 -7.45 0.58 17.52
C GLY A 441 -8.37 1.80 17.41
N ASN A 442 -9.39 1.90 18.28
CA ASN A 442 -10.31 3.04 18.27
C ASN A 442 -9.61 4.37 18.63
N PHE A 443 -8.79 4.39 19.68
CA PHE A 443 -8.06 5.60 20.02
C PHE A 443 -7.02 5.98 18.98
N SER A 444 -6.37 5.01 18.35
CA SER A 444 -5.45 5.29 17.25
C SER A 444 -6.16 5.94 16.05
N ALA A 445 -7.33 5.43 15.66
CA ALA A 445 -8.13 6.02 14.60
C ALA A 445 -8.56 7.47 14.91
N PHE A 446 -8.94 7.75 16.17
CA PHE A 446 -9.24 9.11 16.61
C PHE A 446 -8.04 10.05 16.48
N TRP A 447 -6.88 9.68 17.03
CA TRP A 447 -5.72 10.56 17.02
C TRP A 447 -5.14 10.76 15.62
N LEU A 448 -5.06 9.70 14.80
CA LEU A 448 -4.60 9.81 13.43
C LEU A 448 -5.55 10.63 12.56
N GLY A 449 -6.86 10.44 12.73
CA GLY A 449 -7.86 11.27 12.06
C GLY A 449 -7.72 12.75 12.45
N LEU A 450 -7.43 13.05 13.70
CA LEU A 450 -7.19 14.43 14.17
C LEU A 450 -5.93 15.04 13.56
N VAL A 451 -4.83 14.28 13.46
CA VAL A 451 -3.58 14.74 12.81
C VAL A 451 -3.82 15.05 11.33
N ILE A 452 -4.49 14.15 10.61
CA ILE A 452 -4.83 14.35 9.19
C ILE A 452 -5.73 15.61 9.05
N ALA A 453 -6.77 15.72 9.86
CA ALA A 453 -7.67 16.88 9.82
C ALA A 453 -6.95 18.19 10.11
N LEU A 454 -6.03 18.22 11.08
CA LEU A 454 -5.24 19.42 11.41
C LEU A 454 -4.35 19.85 10.26
N LEU A 455 -3.63 18.92 9.64
CA LEU A 455 -2.73 19.23 8.54
C LEU A 455 -3.52 19.64 7.28
N MET A 456 -4.65 19.00 7.00
CA MET A 456 -5.57 19.45 5.96
C MET A 456 -6.16 20.84 6.24
N PHE A 457 -6.44 21.15 7.51
CA PHE A 457 -6.92 22.49 7.91
C PHE A 457 -5.85 23.56 7.68
N ILE A 458 -4.58 23.28 7.97
CA ILE A 458 -3.47 24.21 7.66
C ILE A 458 -3.39 24.43 6.14
N ALA A 459 -3.43 23.37 5.34
CA ALA A 459 -3.45 23.46 3.89
C ALA A 459 -4.65 24.26 3.37
N TYR A 460 -5.84 24.06 3.96
CA TYR A 460 -7.03 24.85 3.69
C TYR A 460 -6.82 26.35 3.96
N GLN A 461 -6.20 26.72 5.10
CA GLN A 461 -5.93 28.13 5.38
C GLN A 461 -4.93 28.73 4.39
N VAL A 462 -3.88 27.99 4.03
CA VAL A 462 -2.88 28.44 3.03
C VAL A 462 -3.52 28.56 1.64
N SER A 463 -4.47 27.71 1.28
CA SER A 463 -5.17 27.78 -0.01
C SER A 463 -6.01 29.06 -0.21
N LYS A 464 -6.32 29.79 0.87
CA LYS A 464 -6.98 31.09 0.78
C LYS A 464 -6.05 32.24 0.38
N ASN A 465 -4.75 31.98 0.19
CA ASN A 465 -3.82 32.97 -0.33
C ASN A 465 -4.26 33.45 -1.71
N ALA A 466 -4.14 34.74 -1.97
CA ALA A 466 -4.59 35.35 -3.23
C ALA A 466 -4.00 34.69 -4.47
N ALA A 467 -2.73 34.28 -4.43
CA ALA A 467 -2.08 33.61 -5.55
C ALA A 467 -2.66 32.22 -5.83
N VAL A 468 -3.06 31.47 -4.79
CA VAL A 468 -3.70 30.15 -4.97
C VAL A 468 -5.15 30.31 -5.43
N MET A 469 -5.87 31.29 -4.86
CA MET A 469 -7.24 31.60 -5.31
C MET A 469 -7.29 32.09 -6.77
N ALA A 470 -6.28 32.83 -7.20
CA ALA A 470 -6.18 33.32 -8.58
C ALA A 470 -5.96 32.20 -9.62
N LEU A 471 -5.51 31.03 -9.20
CA LEU A 471 -5.43 29.86 -10.11
C LEU A 471 -6.79 29.39 -10.59
N MET A 472 -7.82 29.56 -9.77
CA MET A 472 -9.13 28.95 -10.02
C MET A 472 -10.10 29.92 -10.69
N PRO A 473 -10.93 29.44 -11.61
CA PRO A 473 -11.99 30.26 -12.18
C PRO A 473 -12.90 30.83 -11.10
N ALA A 474 -13.35 32.07 -11.28
CA ALA A 474 -14.26 32.76 -10.33
C ALA A 474 -15.54 31.98 -10.01
N ALA A 475 -16.00 31.14 -10.95
CA ALA A 475 -17.14 30.26 -10.76
C ALA A 475 -16.87 29.08 -9.80
N PHE A 476 -15.59 28.75 -9.56
CA PHE A 476 -15.16 27.59 -8.79
C PHE A 476 -14.25 27.98 -7.61
N THR A 477 -14.70 28.91 -6.78
CA THR A 477 -13.93 29.37 -5.61
C THR A 477 -13.57 28.27 -4.62
N PHE A 478 -14.39 27.19 -4.54
CA PHE A 478 -14.11 26.00 -3.73
C PHE A 478 -12.98 25.13 -4.28
N ALA A 479 -12.57 25.31 -5.53
CA ALA A 479 -11.56 24.47 -6.19
C ALA A 479 -10.15 24.68 -5.62
N ALA A 480 -9.84 25.87 -5.09
CA ALA A 480 -8.54 26.13 -4.47
C ALA A 480 -8.28 25.28 -3.20
N PRO A 481 -9.19 25.19 -2.23
CA PRO A 481 -9.06 24.23 -1.11
C PRO A 481 -8.96 22.77 -1.56
N VAL A 482 -9.73 22.39 -2.56
CA VAL A 482 -9.70 21.00 -3.10
C VAL A 482 -8.35 20.69 -3.73
N PHE A 483 -7.82 21.60 -4.53
CA PHE A 483 -6.47 21.48 -5.07
C PHE A 483 -5.42 21.35 -3.96
N ALA A 484 -5.56 22.14 -2.89
CA ALA A 484 -4.69 22.02 -1.72
C ALA A 484 -4.78 20.63 -1.07
N PHE A 485 -5.98 20.06 -0.94
CA PHE A 485 -6.13 18.70 -0.41
C PHE A 485 -5.47 17.65 -1.33
N GLY A 486 -5.63 17.78 -2.64
CA GLY A 486 -4.91 16.94 -3.59
C GLY A 486 -3.39 17.03 -3.46
N LEU A 487 -2.87 18.24 -3.22
CA LEU A 487 -1.45 18.45 -2.96
C LEU A 487 -0.99 17.92 -1.59
N VAL A 488 -1.85 17.90 -0.58
CA VAL A 488 -1.56 17.22 0.70
C VAL A 488 -1.44 15.72 0.46
N ALA A 489 -2.37 15.09 -0.29
CA ALA A 489 -2.26 13.68 -0.67
C ALA A 489 -0.96 13.41 -1.44
N PHE A 490 -0.62 14.29 -2.35
CA PHE A 490 0.64 14.23 -3.08
C PHE A 490 1.86 14.36 -2.15
N GLY A 491 1.78 15.19 -1.12
CA GLY A 491 2.81 15.38 -0.11
C GLY A 491 3.04 14.15 0.78
N PHE A 492 1.98 13.38 1.11
CA PHE A 492 2.12 12.07 1.77
C PHE A 492 3.06 11.14 1.00
N LEU A 493 3.00 11.21 -0.32
CA LEU A 493 3.87 10.45 -1.21
C LEU A 493 5.29 11.02 -1.35
N GLY A 494 5.58 12.17 -0.74
CA GLY A 494 6.87 12.87 -0.86
C GLY A 494 8.08 12.10 -0.34
N MET A 495 7.87 10.98 0.36
CA MET A 495 8.90 10.04 0.79
C MET A 495 8.53 8.58 0.48
N GLY A 496 7.77 8.35 -0.55
CA GLY A 496 7.20 7.06 -0.90
C GLY A 496 8.15 5.88 -0.96
N PRO A 497 9.30 5.94 -1.65
CA PRO A 497 10.26 4.84 -1.63
C PRO A 497 10.67 4.43 -0.22
N VAL A 498 10.77 5.40 0.71
CA VAL A 498 11.11 5.14 2.11
C VAL A 498 9.93 4.54 2.88
N THR A 499 8.72 5.05 2.68
CA THR A 499 7.50 4.47 3.28
C THR A 499 7.35 3.00 2.89
N ILE A 500 7.56 2.69 1.60
CA ILE A 500 7.56 1.31 1.09
C ILE A 500 8.70 0.49 1.70
N ALA A 501 9.88 1.09 1.89
CA ALA A 501 11.02 0.39 2.44
C ALA A 501 10.82 -0.02 3.90
N VAL A 502 10.24 0.84 4.73
CA VAL A 502 9.97 0.53 6.13
C VAL A 502 8.79 -0.43 6.30
N ASP A 503 7.80 -0.39 5.40
CA ASP A 503 6.70 -1.37 5.38
C ASP A 503 7.20 -2.78 4.99
N SER A 504 7.99 -2.86 3.91
CA SER A 504 8.59 -4.13 3.45
C SER A 504 9.58 -4.74 4.46
N PHE A 505 10.03 -3.99 5.45
CA PHE A 505 10.86 -4.50 6.53
C PHE A 505 10.15 -5.60 7.31
N GLY A 506 8.86 -5.43 7.62
CA GLY A 506 8.06 -6.38 8.39
C GLY A 506 8.05 -7.79 7.79
N PRO A 507 7.52 -8.01 6.56
CA PRO A 507 7.49 -9.32 5.94
C PRO A 507 8.87 -9.99 5.79
N VAL A 508 9.94 -9.20 5.70
CA VAL A 508 11.30 -9.76 5.60
C VAL A 508 11.81 -10.21 6.96
N SER A 509 11.58 -9.44 8.04
CA SER A 509 12.05 -9.79 9.38
C SER A 509 11.29 -10.97 9.97
N ASP A 510 9.96 -11.00 9.78
CA ASP A 510 9.08 -12.09 10.20
C ASP A 510 9.50 -13.41 9.55
N ASN A 511 9.50 -13.47 8.22
CA ASN A 511 9.95 -14.67 7.52
C ASN A 511 11.42 -15.05 7.75
N ALA A 512 12.27 -14.13 8.17
CA ALA A 512 13.64 -14.48 8.57
C ALA A 512 13.64 -15.30 9.86
N GLN A 513 12.75 -15.00 10.81
CA GLN A 513 12.55 -15.80 12.01
C GLN A 513 12.04 -17.20 11.64
N SER A 514 10.96 -17.28 10.84
CA SER A 514 10.40 -18.55 10.41
C SER A 514 11.41 -19.45 9.65
N ILE A 515 12.22 -18.86 8.75
CA ILE A 515 13.28 -19.60 8.06
C ILE A 515 14.36 -20.11 9.02
N TYR A 516 14.70 -19.34 10.05
CA TYR A 516 15.64 -19.79 11.06
C TYR A 516 15.11 -21.05 11.76
N GLU A 517 13.87 -21.02 12.24
CA GLU A 517 13.25 -22.15 12.96
C GLU A 517 13.04 -23.36 12.02
N LEU A 518 12.44 -23.17 10.85
CA LEU A 518 12.21 -24.24 9.86
C LEU A 518 13.50 -24.89 9.34
N SER A 519 14.62 -24.17 9.30
CA SER A 519 15.91 -24.73 8.89
C SER A 519 16.50 -25.72 9.90
N MET A 520 15.95 -25.72 11.13
CA MET A 520 16.46 -26.51 12.27
C MET A 520 17.99 -26.39 12.43
N ILE A 521 18.54 -25.22 12.12
CA ILE A 521 20.00 -25.00 12.11
C ILE A 521 20.63 -25.29 13.47
N GLU A 522 19.93 -24.93 14.54
CA GLU A 522 20.40 -25.12 15.93
C GLU A 522 20.50 -26.59 16.33
N SER A 523 19.59 -27.43 15.87
CA SER A 523 19.53 -28.86 16.20
C SER A 523 20.46 -29.74 15.39
N ARG A 524 21.16 -29.16 14.38
CA ARG A 524 22.12 -29.88 13.53
C ARG A 524 23.45 -30.05 14.27
N PRO A 525 23.96 -31.31 14.48
CA PRO A 525 25.14 -31.56 15.27
C PRO A 525 26.43 -30.88 14.76
N ASP A 526 26.50 -30.67 13.44
CA ASP A 526 27.67 -30.14 12.74
C ASP A 526 27.53 -28.64 12.40
N ALA A 527 26.39 -28.01 12.70
CA ALA A 527 26.09 -26.65 12.26
C ALA A 527 27.12 -25.62 12.74
N LYS A 528 27.55 -25.68 14.01
CA LYS A 528 28.55 -24.74 14.55
C LYS A 528 29.87 -24.85 13.79
N ASP A 529 30.32 -26.07 13.52
CA ASP A 529 31.59 -26.35 12.85
C ASP A 529 31.52 -25.98 11.37
N VAL A 530 30.43 -26.29 10.70
CA VAL A 530 30.19 -25.94 9.27
C VAL A 530 30.14 -24.43 9.11
N VAL A 531 29.34 -23.72 9.91
CA VAL A 531 29.21 -22.25 9.84
C VAL A 531 30.55 -21.58 10.11
N LYS A 532 31.31 -22.07 11.11
CA LYS A 532 32.64 -21.55 11.45
C LYS A 532 33.67 -21.82 10.34
N LYS A 533 33.66 -23.03 9.77
CA LYS A 533 34.62 -23.44 8.74
C LYS A 533 34.36 -22.80 7.38
N GLU A 534 33.09 -22.72 6.95
CA GLU A 534 32.74 -22.22 5.64
C GLU A 534 32.59 -20.70 5.59
N PHE A 535 32.09 -20.09 6.68
CA PHE A 535 31.75 -18.66 6.70
C PHE A 535 32.58 -17.83 7.69
N GLY A 536 33.42 -18.48 8.51
CA GLY A 536 34.24 -17.79 9.50
C GLY A 536 33.48 -17.21 10.69
N ILE A 537 32.19 -17.57 10.87
CA ILE A 537 31.28 -17.07 11.88
C ILE A 537 31.23 -18.10 13.03
N ALA A 538 31.40 -17.64 14.28
CA ALA A 538 31.11 -18.44 15.47
C ALA A 538 29.66 -18.20 15.89
N PRO A 539 28.71 -19.09 15.57
CA PRO A 539 27.29 -18.80 15.76
C PRO A 539 26.91 -18.81 17.26
N ASP A 540 26.17 -17.77 17.63
CA ASP A 540 25.49 -17.67 18.92
C ASP A 540 23.99 -17.78 18.66
N PHE A 541 23.43 -18.96 18.88
CA PHE A 541 22.04 -19.24 18.51
C PHE A 541 21.03 -18.50 19.39
N GLU A 542 21.29 -18.33 20.68
CA GLU A 542 20.41 -17.56 21.56
C GLU A 542 20.35 -16.10 21.18
N LEU A 543 21.51 -15.50 20.87
CA LEU A 543 21.58 -14.11 20.41
C LEU A 543 20.94 -13.95 19.03
N ALA A 544 21.08 -14.95 18.16
CA ALA A 544 20.45 -14.94 16.84
C ALA A 544 18.91 -14.93 16.93
N LYS A 545 18.33 -15.77 17.79
CA LYS A 545 16.89 -15.78 18.08
C LYS A 545 16.42 -14.42 18.59
N HIS A 546 17.10 -13.90 19.60
CA HIS A 546 16.76 -12.59 20.16
C HIS A 546 16.78 -11.48 19.11
N TYR A 547 17.73 -11.49 18.19
CA TYR A 547 17.79 -10.49 17.12
C TYR A 547 16.64 -10.65 16.10
N LEU A 548 16.28 -11.88 15.75
CA LEU A 548 15.19 -12.15 14.82
C LEU A 548 13.84 -11.74 15.42
N GLU A 549 13.59 -12.12 16.68
CA GLU A 549 12.39 -11.73 17.42
C GLU A 549 12.28 -10.21 17.62
N SER A 550 13.39 -9.53 17.94
CA SER A 550 13.43 -8.07 18.06
C SER A 550 13.25 -7.38 16.70
N GLY A 551 13.76 -7.99 15.64
CA GLY A 551 13.58 -7.53 14.25
C GLY A 551 12.12 -7.64 13.81
N ASP A 552 11.47 -8.74 14.15
CA ASP A 552 10.06 -8.98 13.85
C ASP A 552 9.15 -8.00 14.61
N GLY A 553 9.34 -7.79 15.91
CA GLY A 553 8.59 -6.77 16.66
C GLY A 553 8.74 -5.36 16.10
N ALA A 554 9.92 -4.96 15.64
CA ALA A 554 10.11 -3.70 14.92
C ALA A 554 9.41 -3.73 13.55
N GLY A 555 9.45 -4.86 12.86
CA GLY A 555 8.75 -5.09 11.59
C GLY A 555 7.24 -4.90 11.71
N ASN A 556 6.62 -5.50 12.71
CA ASN A 556 5.19 -5.38 13.01
C ASN A 556 4.78 -3.93 13.30
N THR A 557 5.61 -3.20 14.05
CA THR A 557 5.40 -1.77 14.30
C THR A 557 5.36 -0.99 12.99
N PHE A 558 6.32 -1.16 12.08
CA PHE A 558 6.41 -0.40 10.84
C PHE A 558 5.43 -0.86 9.77
N LYS A 559 5.09 -2.12 9.68
CA LYS A 559 3.99 -2.68 8.89
C LYS A 559 2.65 -2.04 9.28
N ALA A 560 2.42 -1.77 10.58
CA ALA A 560 1.27 -1.03 11.06
C ALA A 560 1.35 0.48 10.75
N THR A 561 2.55 1.09 10.72
CA THR A 561 2.71 2.55 10.50
C THR A 561 2.55 2.98 9.06
N ALA A 562 2.99 2.17 8.10
CA ALA A 562 2.96 2.53 6.69
C ALA A 562 1.54 2.44 6.08
N LYS A 563 0.74 1.46 6.53
CA LYS A 563 -0.65 1.28 6.06
C LYS A 563 -1.51 2.53 6.24
N PRO A 564 -1.59 3.20 7.42
CA PRO A 564 -2.34 4.44 7.56
C PRO A 564 -1.86 5.60 6.66
N VAL A 565 -0.57 5.67 6.34
CA VAL A 565 -0.02 6.67 5.40
C VAL A 565 -0.56 6.43 3.99
N LEU A 566 -0.49 5.19 3.49
CA LEU A 566 -1.00 4.84 2.15
C LEU A 566 -2.51 5.01 2.06
N ILE A 567 -3.26 4.57 3.07
CA ILE A 567 -4.72 4.72 3.15
C ILE A 567 -5.11 6.20 3.20
N GLY A 568 -4.45 7.00 4.05
CA GLY A 568 -4.67 8.44 4.13
C GLY A 568 -4.44 9.13 2.79
N THR A 569 -3.38 8.75 2.07
CA THR A 569 -3.08 9.25 0.73
C THR A 569 -4.19 8.90 -0.26
N ALA A 570 -4.60 7.63 -0.31
CA ALA A 570 -5.63 7.17 -1.23
C ALA A 570 -6.96 7.88 -1.00
N VAL A 571 -7.38 8.05 0.27
CA VAL A 571 -8.63 8.74 0.63
C VAL A 571 -8.59 10.22 0.29
N VAL A 572 -7.52 10.93 0.65
CA VAL A 572 -7.39 12.37 0.36
C VAL A 572 -7.24 12.59 -1.15
N GLY A 573 -6.53 11.70 -1.87
CA GLY A 573 -6.46 11.69 -3.33
C GLY A 573 -7.82 11.45 -4.01
N ALA A 574 -8.59 10.48 -3.51
CA ALA A 574 -9.93 10.18 -4.00
C ALA A 574 -10.89 11.36 -3.83
N THR A 575 -10.77 12.16 -2.77
CA THR A 575 -11.58 13.39 -2.60
C THR A 575 -11.33 14.36 -3.75
N THR A 576 -10.08 14.52 -4.20
CA THR A 576 -9.73 15.38 -5.35
C THR A 576 -10.41 14.89 -6.63
N MET A 577 -10.44 13.58 -6.86
CA MET A 577 -11.13 12.98 -8.00
C MET A 577 -12.65 13.23 -7.93
N VAL A 578 -13.28 13.05 -6.76
CA VAL A 578 -14.71 13.33 -6.57
C VAL A 578 -15.04 14.78 -6.92
N PHE A 579 -14.19 15.73 -6.53
CA PHE A 579 -14.39 17.13 -6.90
C PHE A 579 -14.14 17.40 -8.39
N GLY A 580 -13.24 16.65 -9.03
CA GLY A 580 -13.12 16.64 -10.50
C GLY A 580 -14.43 16.24 -11.18
N ILE A 581 -15.08 15.19 -10.68
CA ILE A 581 -16.42 14.78 -11.15
C ILE A 581 -17.46 15.90 -10.92
N ILE A 582 -17.41 16.60 -9.79
CA ILE A 582 -18.32 17.71 -9.51
C ILE A 582 -18.15 18.86 -10.53
N ILE A 583 -16.91 19.24 -10.83
CA ILE A 583 -16.61 20.28 -11.84
C ILE A 583 -17.16 19.86 -13.22
N LEU A 584 -16.94 18.61 -13.57
CA LEU A 584 -17.44 18.04 -14.82
C LEU A 584 -18.98 18.09 -14.90
N LEU A 585 -19.66 17.63 -13.85
CA LEU A 585 -21.12 17.63 -13.79
C LEU A 585 -21.70 19.05 -13.78
N GLU A 586 -21.01 20.03 -13.16
CA GLU A 586 -21.39 21.44 -13.25
C GLU A 586 -21.33 21.95 -14.68
N GLY A 587 -20.31 21.58 -15.44
CA GLY A 587 -20.18 21.91 -16.86
C GLY A 587 -21.30 21.31 -17.74
N LEU A 588 -21.81 20.12 -17.36
CA LEU A 588 -22.83 19.41 -18.12
C LEU A 588 -24.25 19.85 -17.77
N PHE A 589 -24.57 20.00 -16.52
CA PHE A 589 -25.95 20.22 -16.05
C PHE A 589 -26.21 21.65 -15.57
N GLY A 590 -25.17 22.42 -15.23
CA GLY A 590 -25.30 23.67 -14.50
C GLY A 590 -25.97 23.51 -13.12
N GLN A 591 -25.70 24.38 -12.18
CA GLN A 591 -26.30 24.37 -10.83
C GLN A 591 -26.05 23.12 -9.96
N VAL A 592 -25.12 22.24 -10.34
CA VAL A 592 -24.77 21.05 -9.54
C VAL A 592 -24.20 21.48 -8.20
N ILE A 593 -23.28 22.45 -8.21
CA ILE A 593 -22.65 22.98 -7.00
C ILE A 593 -23.68 23.59 -6.03
N GLN A 594 -24.68 24.31 -6.55
CA GLN A 594 -25.74 24.91 -5.74
C GLN A 594 -26.62 23.85 -5.06
N LYS A 595 -26.76 22.68 -5.69
CA LYS A 595 -27.52 21.55 -5.19
C LYS A 595 -26.68 20.58 -4.34
N LEU A 596 -25.36 20.70 -4.30
CA LEU A 596 -24.47 19.91 -3.44
C LEU A 596 -24.54 20.45 -2.01
N SER A 597 -25.57 20.08 -1.29
CA SER A 597 -25.79 20.47 0.10
C SER A 597 -26.28 19.29 0.92
N LEU A 598 -25.91 19.24 2.18
CA LEU A 598 -26.42 18.24 3.15
C LEU A 598 -27.94 18.37 3.36
N VAL A 599 -28.58 19.43 2.87
CA VAL A 599 -30.04 19.56 2.85
C VAL A 599 -30.67 18.68 1.78
N GLN A 600 -29.90 18.25 0.77
CA GLN A 600 -30.37 17.33 -0.28
C GLN A 600 -30.42 15.90 0.26
N PRO A 601 -31.61 15.25 0.28
CA PRO A 601 -31.74 13.89 0.82
C PRO A 601 -30.87 12.87 0.09
N GLU A 602 -30.67 13.05 -1.21
CA GLU A 602 -29.88 12.14 -2.04
C GLU A 602 -28.41 12.05 -1.57
N ILE A 603 -27.84 13.16 -1.14
CA ILE A 603 -26.46 13.20 -0.63
C ILE A 603 -26.35 12.48 0.68
N ILE A 604 -27.31 12.74 1.63
CA ILE A 604 -27.32 12.04 2.92
C ILE A 604 -27.48 10.53 2.72
N LEU A 605 -28.41 10.12 1.85
CA LEU A 605 -28.64 8.71 1.54
C LEU A 605 -27.41 8.08 0.88
N GLY A 606 -26.72 8.84 0.01
CA GLY A 606 -25.44 8.42 -0.57
C GLY A 606 -24.37 8.21 0.47
N LEU A 607 -24.16 9.15 1.41
CA LEU A 607 -23.22 9.03 2.53
C LEU A 607 -23.49 7.79 3.37
N ILE A 608 -24.75 7.54 3.73
CA ILE A 608 -25.14 6.34 4.48
C ILE A 608 -24.81 5.07 3.67
N MET A 609 -25.13 5.05 2.37
CA MET A 609 -24.83 3.91 1.51
C MET A 609 -23.32 3.67 1.40
N GLY A 610 -22.50 4.72 1.33
CA GLY A 610 -21.04 4.60 1.36
C GLY A 610 -20.54 3.92 2.63
N GLY A 611 -21.06 4.29 3.78
CA GLY A 611 -20.79 3.60 5.04
C GLY A 611 -21.23 2.14 5.03
N CYS A 612 -22.46 1.85 4.55
CA CYS A 612 -22.97 0.49 4.43
C CYS A 612 -22.06 -0.41 3.61
N VAL A 613 -21.51 0.10 2.51
CA VAL A 613 -20.59 -0.66 1.64
C VAL A 613 -19.29 -1.00 2.34
N ILE A 614 -18.72 -0.10 3.12
CA ILE A 614 -17.49 -0.38 3.89
C ILE A 614 -17.72 -1.51 4.89
N TYR A 615 -18.84 -1.49 5.63
CA TYR A 615 -19.16 -2.56 6.57
C TYR A 615 -19.50 -3.87 5.86
N TRP A 616 -20.18 -3.82 4.71
CA TRP A 616 -20.41 -5.01 3.90
C TRP A 616 -19.09 -5.61 3.39
N PHE A 617 -18.16 -4.77 2.90
CA PHE A 617 -16.83 -5.20 2.44
C PHE A 617 -16.04 -5.86 3.58
N THR A 618 -16.00 -5.23 4.75
CA THR A 618 -15.33 -5.76 5.94
C THR A 618 -15.93 -7.11 6.34
N GLY A 619 -17.26 -7.20 6.42
CA GLY A 619 -17.95 -8.45 6.76
C GLY A 619 -17.72 -9.57 5.75
N ALA A 620 -17.74 -9.26 4.45
CA ALA A 620 -17.50 -10.25 3.39
C ALA A 620 -16.04 -10.74 3.41
N SER A 621 -15.08 -9.86 3.66
CA SER A 621 -13.66 -10.23 3.77
C SER A 621 -13.42 -11.12 4.99
N THR A 622 -13.94 -10.75 6.16
CA THR A 622 -13.83 -11.54 7.39
C THR A 622 -14.51 -12.91 7.24
N GLN A 623 -15.67 -12.97 6.56
CA GLN A 623 -16.35 -14.23 6.30
C GLN A 623 -15.54 -15.15 5.37
N ALA A 624 -14.87 -14.58 4.36
CA ALA A 624 -14.01 -15.35 3.47
C ALA A 624 -12.82 -15.95 4.24
N VAL A 625 -12.18 -15.13 5.11
CA VAL A 625 -11.10 -15.58 6.02
C VAL A 625 -11.59 -16.70 6.93
N THR A 626 -12.68 -16.48 7.67
CA THR A 626 -13.22 -17.48 8.63
C THR A 626 -13.52 -18.81 7.94
N THR A 627 -14.13 -18.77 6.75
CA THR A 627 -14.47 -19.99 6.01
C THR A 627 -13.23 -20.72 5.52
N GLY A 628 -12.22 -19.97 5.01
CA GLY A 628 -10.97 -20.53 4.53
C GLY A 628 -10.12 -21.10 5.68
N ALA A 629 -10.00 -20.35 6.78
CA ALA A 629 -9.24 -20.75 7.97
C ALA A 629 -9.84 -22.04 8.58
N TYR A 630 -11.16 -22.15 8.67
CA TYR A 630 -11.82 -23.38 9.11
C TYR A 630 -11.36 -24.59 8.28
N GLN A 631 -11.30 -24.46 6.95
CA GLN A 631 -10.88 -25.56 6.07
C GLN A 631 -9.37 -25.86 6.22
N ALA A 632 -8.53 -24.84 6.34
CA ALA A 632 -7.11 -25.02 6.58
C ALA A 632 -6.85 -25.75 7.91
N VAL A 633 -7.50 -25.30 9.00
CA VAL A 633 -7.40 -25.92 10.33
C VAL A 633 -7.86 -27.37 10.32
N VAL A 634 -8.99 -27.68 9.67
CA VAL A 634 -9.48 -29.07 9.56
C VAL A 634 -8.48 -29.94 8.82
N TYR A 635 -7.95 -29.45 7.69
CA TYR A 635 -6.96 -30.19 6.92
C TYR A 635 -5.67 -30.44 7.73
N ILE A 636 -5.13 -29.40 8.38
CA ILE A 636 -3.91 -29.51 9.17
C ILE A 636 -4.10 -30.51 10.32
N LYS A 637 -5.20 -30.42 11.08
CA LYS A 637 -5.51 -31.34 12.18
C LYS A 637 -5.61 -32.81 11.74
N GLN A 638 -6.05 -33.07 10.51
CA GLN A 638 -6.18 -34.42 10.00
C GLN A 638 -4.88 -35.01 9.45
N ASN A 639 -3.94 -34.15 9.02
CA ASN A 639 -2.74 -34.59 8.33
C ASN A 639 -1.43 -34.33 9.10
N ILE A 640 -1.46 -33.56 10.20
CA ILE A 640 -0.30 -33.32 11.04
C ILE A 640 0.18 -34.65 11.67
N ASN A 641 1.48 -34.89 11.59
CA ASN A 641 2.11 -36.07 12.18
C ASN A 641 3.21 -35.65 13.14
N LEU A 642 2.89 -35.71 14.43
CA LEU A 642 3.79 -35.29 15.51
C LEU A 642 5.00 -36.22 15.71
N ASP A 643 4.97 -37.46 15.19
CA ASP A 643 6.07 -38.42 15.27
C ASP A 643 7.16 -38.15 14.22
N LYS A 644 6.86 -37.37 13.19
CA LYS A 644 7.85 -36.96 12.19
C LYS A 644 8.62 -35.73 12.67
N LYS A 645 9.81 -35.51 12.10
CA LYS A 645 10.63 -34.33 12.39
C LYS A 645 10.11 -33.06 11.70
N GLU A 646 9.50 -33.21 10.54
CA GLU A 646 8.96 -32.14 9.69
C GLU A 646 7.72 -32.60 8.94
N ALA A 647 6.88 -31.66 8.55
CA ALA A 647 5.73 -31.89 7.70
C ALA A 647 6.17 -32.28 6.27
N SER A 648 5.31 -32.96 5.54
CA SER A 648 5.59 -33.23 4.12
C SER A 648 5.41 -31.95 3.30
N ILE A 649 6.22 -31.80 2.24
CA ILE A 649 6.09 -30.69 1.29
C ILE A 649 4.71 -30.73 0.60
N GLU A 650 4.16 -31.92 0.37
CA GLU A 650 2.84 -32.12 -0.22
C GLU A 650 1.74 -31.56 0.68
N ASP A 651 1.79 -31.81 1.99
CA ASP A 651 0.82 -31.28 2.94
C ASP A 651 0.88 -29.76 3.01
N SER A 652 2.08 -29.18 3.06
CA SER A 652 2.27 -27.73 3.03
C SER A 652 1.73 -27.08 1.74
N LYS A 653 1.96 -27.70 0.59
CA LYS A 653 1.41 -27.23 -0.70
C LYS A 653 -0.13 -27.32 -0.74
N GLU A 654 -0.73 -28.34 -0.13
CA GLU A 654 -2.18 -28.45 -0.09
C GLU A 654 -2.80 -27.39 0.83
N VAL A 655 -2.15 -27.02 1.95
CA VAL A 655 -2.57 -25.87 2.78
C VAL A 655 -2.52 -24.59 1.96
N VAL A 656 -1.41 -24.31 1.26
CA VAL A 656 -1.28 -23.15 0.37
C VAL A 656 -2.39 -23.11 -0.69
N LYS A 657 -2.74 -24.25 -1.26
CA LYS A 657 -3.80 -24.37 -2.26
C LYS A 657 -5.17 -24.07 -1.66
N ILE A 658 -5.46 -24.55 -0.45
CA ILE A 658 -6.70 -24.25 0.29
C ILE A 658 -6.78 -22.73 0.50
N CYS A 659 -5.74 -22.11 1.05
CA CYS A 659 -5.68 -20.66 1.27
C CYS A 659 -5.92 -19.89 -0.04
N THR A 660 -5.26 -20.28 -1.14
CA THR A 660 -5.43 -19.64 -2.46
C THR A 660 -6.85 -19.74 -2.98
N GLN A 661 -7.46 -20.92 -2.91
CA GLN A 661 -8.81 -21.15 -3.44
C GLN A 661 -9.87 -20.33 -2.69
N TYR A 662 -9.79 -20.27 -1.36
CA TYR A 662 -10.74 -19.52 -0.56
C TYR A 662 -10.51 -18.00 -0.68
N ALA A 663 -9.27 -17.55 -0.78
CA ALA A 663 -8.93 -16.16 -1.03
C ALA A 663 -9.47 -15.67 -2.39
N GLN A 664 -9.26 -16.43 -3.46
CA GLN A 664 -9.78 -16.10 -4.79
C GLN A 664 -11.31 -16.08 -4.82
N LYS A 665 -11.96 -17.05 -4.16
CA LYS A 665 -13.42 -17.10 -4.09
C LYS A 665 -14.01 -15.92 -3.32
N GLY A 666 -13.38 -15.53 -2.21
CA GLY A 666 -13.73 -14.33 -1.46
C GLY A 666 -13.59 -13.08 -2.31
N MET A 667 -12.44 -12.91 -2.96
CA MET A 667 -12.13 -11.77 -3.82
C MET A 667 -13.11 -11.65 -5.00
N ILE A 668 -13.44 -12.72 -5.71
CA ILE A 668 -14.44 -12.71 -6.81
C ILE A 668 -15.78 -12.16 -6.29
N ASN A 669 -16.25 -12.67 -5.15
CA ASN A 669 -17.53 -12.24 -4.59
C ASN A 669 -17.51 -10.73 -4.25
N ILE A 670 -16.45 -10.27 -3.60
CA ILE A 670 -16.29 -8.87 -3.21
C ILE A 670 -16.20 -7.99 -4.46
N PHE A 671 -15.36 -8.34 -5.42
CA PHE A 671 -15.16 -7.56 -6.64
C PHE A 671 -16.46 -7.41 -7.43
N ILE A 672 -17.20 -8.50 -7.68
CA ILE A 672 -18.44 -8.47 -8.46
C ILE A 672 -19.46 -7.53 -7.78
N VAL A 673 -19.65 -7.67 -6.47
CA VAL A 673 -20.65 -6.85 -5.76
C VAL A 673 -20.27 -5.37 -5.78
N ILE A 674 -19.03 -5.02 -5.44
CA ILE A 674 -18.58 -3.63 -5.43
C ILE A 674 -18.64 -3.02 -6.83
N PHE A 675 -18.14 -3.72 -7.85
CA PHE A 675 -18.13 -3.26 -9.22
C PHE A 675 -19.55 -2.94 -9.74
N PHE A 676 -20.47 -3.90 -9.62
CA PHE A 676 -21.84 -3.67 -10.10
C PHE A 676 -22.61 -2.68 -9.25
N MET A 677 -22.32 -2.58 -7.95
CA MET A 677 -22.93 -1.57 -7.10
C MET A 677 -22.48 -0.16 -7.48
N CYS A 678 -21.19 0.06 -7.72
CA CYS A 678 -20.68 1.34 -8.18
C CYS A 678 -21.34 1.74 -9.52
N LEU A 679 -21.42 0.82 -10.49
CA LEU A 679 -22.09 1.08 -11.74
C LEU A 679 -23.58 1.43 -11.56
N ALA A 680 -24.32 0.65 -10.78
CA ALA A 680 -25.74 0.88 -10.55
C ALA A 680 -26.01 2.24 -9.91
N LEU A 681 -25.21 2.63 -8.91
CA LEU A 681 -25.40 3.89 -8.20
C LEU A 681 -24.98 5.11 -9.05
N ALA A 682 -23.96 4.96 -9.89
CA ALA A 682 -23.57 6.01 -10.85
C ALA A 682 -24.70 6.34 -11.85
N PHE A 683 -25.48 5.34 -12.29
CA PHE A 683 -26.63 5.54 -13.17
C PHE A 683 -27.91 5.97 -12.46
N PHE A 684 -27.99 5.73 -11.13
CA PHE A 684 -29.19 6.04 -10.36
C PHE A 684 -29.40 7.54 -10.18
N ASN A 685 -28.42 8.25 -9.62
CA ASN A 685 -28.49 9.69 -9.36
C ASN A 685 -27.11 10.26 -9.09
N PRO A 686 -26.64 11.31 -9.78
CA PRO A 686 -25.30 11.86 -9.61
C PRO A 686 -25.03 12.43 -8.22
N TYR A 687 -26.01 13.04 -7.57
CA TYR A 687 -25.86 13.59 -6.21
C TYR A 687 -25.74 12.46 -5.18
N PHE A 688 -26.55 11.42 -5.33
CA PHE A 688 -26.45 10.21 -4.51
C PHE A 688 -25.07 9.57 -4.67
N PHE A 689 -24.59 9.47 -5.93
CA PHE A 689 -23.28 8.85 -6.21
C PHE A 689 -22.11 9.64 -5.61
N ILE A 690 -22.15 10.99 -5.66
CA ILE A 690 -21.16 11.84 -5.00
C ILE A 690 -21.18 11.59 -3.49
N GLY A 691 -22.36 11.58 -2.85
CA GLY A 691 -22.49 11.26 -1.44
C GLY A 691 -21.93 9.87 -1.10
N TYR A 692 -22.21 8.87 -1.94
CA TYR A 692 -21.70 7.51 -1.83
C TYR A 692 -20.17 7.44 -1.86
N LEU A 693 -19.52 8.11 -2.83
CA LEU A 693 -18.05 8.13 -2.92
C LEU A 693 -17.41 8.83 -1.72
N ILE A 694 -17.97 9.95 -1.26
CA ILE A 694 -17.50 10.63 -0.05
C ILE A 694 -17.68 9.73 1.17
N GLY A 695 -18.82 9.06 1.30
CA GLY A 695 -19.08 8.10 2.37
C GLY A 695 -18.05 6.97 2.41
N ILE A 696 -17.77 6.32 1.26
CA ILE A 696 -16.72 5.29 1.16
C ILE A 696 -15.38 5.84 1.65
N ALA A 697 -14.98 7.02 1.20
CA ALA A 697 -13.69 7.60 1.55
C ALA A 697 -13.54 7.77 3.06
N PHE A 698 -14.48 8.42 3.74
CA PHE A 698 -14.35 8.70 5.16
C PHE A 698 -14.57 7.46 6.04
N PHE A 699 -15.60 6.66 5.80
CA PHE A 699 -15.81 5.43 6.57
C PHE A 699 -14.68 4.43 6.35
N GLY A 700 -14.19 4.33 5.09
CA GLY A 700 -13.06 3.48 4.75
C GLY A 700 -11.77 3.87 5.46
N LEU A 701 -11.47 5.18 5.54
CA LEU A 701 -10.31 5.70 6.26
C LEU A 701 -10.29 5.23 7.72
N PHE A 702 -11.35 5.54 8.45
CA PHE A 702 -11.42 5.23 9.89
C PHE A 702 -11.47 3.72 10.14
N GLN A 703 -12.22 2.96 9.35
CA GLN A 703 -12.30 1.51 9.49
C GLN A 703 -10.93 0.85 9.25
N ALA A 704 -10.20 1.30 8.22
CA ALA A 704 -8.91 0.73 7.88
C ALA A 704 -7.84 1.07 8.93
N ILE A 705 -7.78 2.32 9.42
CA ILE A 705 -6.84 2.72 10.49
C ILE A 705 -7.14 1.93 11.77
N PHE A 706 -8.42 1.83 12.17
CA PHE A 706 -8.86 1.07 13.33
C PHE A 706 -8.37 -0.38 13.27
N MET A 707 -8.67 -1.07 12.17
CA MET A 707 -8.33 -2.49 12.03
C MET A 707 -6.81 -2.73 11.94
N ALA A 708 -6.08 -1.90 11.17
CA ALA A 708 -4.64 -2.02 11.02
C ALA A 708 -3.91 -1.87 12.37
N ASN A 709 -4.32 -0.88 13.18
CA ASN A 709 -3.64 -0.57 14.43
C ASN A 709 -4.08 -1.49 15.59
N ALA A 710 -5.32 -1.97 15.58
CA ALA A 710 -5.74 -3.04 16.50
C ALA A 710 -4.92 -4.31 16.23
N GLY A 711 -4.79 -4.72 14.96
CA GLY A 711 -3.98 -5.87 14.56
C GLY A 711 -2.52 -5.74 14.99
N GLY A 712 -1.87 -4.61 14.66
CA GLY A 712 -0.48 -4.37 15.06
C GLY A 712 -0.26 -4.32 16.58
N CYS A 713 -1.28 -3.90 17.35
CA CYS A 713 -1.21 -3.92 18.81
C CYS A 713 -1.30 -5.35 19.37
N TRP A 714 -2.18 -6.21 18.83
CA TRP A 714 -2.27 -7.61 19.24
C TRP A 714 -1.00 -8.40 18.92
N ASP A 715 -0.50 -8.24 17.70
CA ASP A 715 0.71 -8.90 17.24
C ASP A 715 1.92 -8.55 18.13
N ASN A 716 2.16 -7.26 18.37
CA ASN A 716 3.23 -6.84 19.27
C ASN A 716 2.97 -7.15 20.75
N ALA A 717 1.74 -7.27 21.19
CA ALA A 717 1.44 -7.80 22.52
C ALA A 717 1.85 -9.29 22.65
N LYS A 718 1.67 -10.09 21.60
CA LYS A 718 2.20 -11.47 21.52
C LYS A 718 3.71 -11.47 21.61
N LYS A 719 4.40 -10.58 20.86
CA LYS A 719 5.87 -10.47 20.92
C LYS A 719 6.40 -10.05 22.31
N ILE A 720 5.71 -9.17 23.04
CA ILE A 720 6.07 -8.86 24.45
C ILE A 720 6.02 -10.12 25.32
N VAL A 721 4.98 -10.95 25.16
CA VAL A 721 4.85 -12.20 25.92
C VAL A 721 5.97 -13.18 25.57
N GLU A 722 6.33 -13.27 24.31
CA GLU A 722 7.35 -14.20 23.81
C GLU A 722 8.77 -13.77 24.14
N VAL A 723 9.11 -12.50 23.93
CA VAL A 723 10.48 -11.97 23.96
C VAL A 723 10.83 -11.39 25.34
N ASP A 724 10.02 -10.44 25.81
CA ASP A 724 10.32 -9.70 27.04
C ASP A 724 10.00 -10.52 28.28
N LEU A 725 8.82 -11.16 28.29
CA LEU A 725 8.39 -11.99 29.42
C LEU A 725 8.91 -13.43 29.35
N LYS A 726 9.34 -13.89 28.18
CA LYS A 726 9.81 -15.28 27.94
C LYS A 726 8.81 -16.34 28.40
N MET A 727 7.51 -16.08 28.13
CA MET A 727 6.40 -16.92 28.58
C MET A 727 5.75 -17.70 27.42
N LYS A 728 6.53 -18.15 26.43
CA LYS A 728 6.05 -19.05 25.36
C LYS A 728 5.43 -20.32 25.97
N ASN A 729 4.41 -20.86 25.31
CA ASN A 729 3.69 -22.07 25.71
C ASN A 729 3.02 -21.99 27.10
N THR A 730 2.59 -20.79 27.51
CA THR A 730 1.81 -20.56 28.72
C THR A 730 0.38 -20.15 28.37
N PRO A 731 -0.59 -20.22 29.31
CA PRO A 731 -1.94 -19.71 29.06
C PRO A 731 -1.99 -18.23 28.65
N LEU A 732 -1.02 -17.42 29.07
CA LEU A 732 -0.88 -16.04 28.65
C LEU A 732 -0.50 -15.95 27.17
N HIS A 733 0.44 -16.80 26.74
CA HIS A 733 0.84 -16.86 25.32
C HIS A 733 -0.32 -17.33 24.46
N GLU A 734 -1.05 -18.38 24.88
CA GLU A 734 -2.24 -18.83 24.16
C GLU A 734 -3.30 -17.73 24.02
N ALA A 735 -3.53 -16.93 25.08
CA ALA A 735 -4.44 -15.80 25.02
C ALA A 735 -3.95 -14.70 24.05
N SER A 736 -2.64 -14.45 23.99
CA SER A 736 -2.07 -13.45 23.06
C SER A 736 -2.13 -13.92 21.60
N VAL A 737 -1.91 -15.21 21.33
CA VAL A 737 -2.09 -15.83 20.00
C VAL A 737 -3.53 -15.69 19.51
N VAL A 738 -4.53 -15.89 20.40
CA VAL A 738 -5.94 -15.67 20.01
C VAL A 738 -6.20 -14.24 19.56
N GLY A 739 -5.62 -13.24 20.25
CA GLY A 739 -5.75 -11.83 19.84
C GLY A 739 -5.09 -11.55 18.50
N ASP A 740 -3.91 -12.08 18.28
CA ASP A 740 -3.18 -11.91 17.02
C ASP A 740 -3.94 -12.53 15.82
N THR A 741 -4.63 -13.66 16.01
CA THR A 741 -5.45 -14.29 14.96
C THR A 741 -6.76 -13.53 14.65
N VAL A 742 -7.18 -12.54 15.45
CA VAL A 742 -8.38 -11.71 15.23
C VAL A 742 -8.10 -10.55 14.27
#